data_12b3e9fc0013fe152749963b3ff07a6d
#
_entry.id   12b3e9fc0013fe152749963b3ff07a6d
#
_cell.length_a   1.000
_cell.length_b   1.000
_cell.length_c   1.000
_cell.angle_alpha   90.00
_cell.angle_beta   90.00
_cell.angle_gamma   90.00
#
_symmetry.space_group_name_H-M   'P 1'
#
loop_
_entity.id
_entity.type
_entity.pdbx_description
1 polymer ?
#
loop_
_entity_poly.entity_id
_entity_poly.type
_entity_poly.pdbx_seq_one_letter_code
_entity_poly.pdbx_strand_id
1 'polypeptide(L)'
;MEKFKKIILKFFKWTGISLASILFLMFIIPILFPGTISDQVKIFANKHLAGKLDYKKTHLTFFRHFPSLTLSVDDLILYGSKPFQQDTLLTAKEVAVGINLKNLILNREVKIDEIYVTDAYANVFVNTKGEANYNVYISEPSATPKDSTETGTSIKLDLIKFKNSHIKYVDHAAKILIDAKGLNYTGKGGLSEDIFDLETNLDIDKVDFSLDRIYYAKQKKLHADLITRINTNALTFVLRKNELRINDLPLKFTGFASILKDGYNLDIKAASEKTTIREMISVLPPQYLDWAKDTKIEGNSDLYFNVKGRFSEPQNLKPRVKVRLLVKNGFISNGKAPVPMNNLNMDLNVDLPSLDPNQLAINLKKLSFDLGPNNSFLAYVNTKGLNEMNVNANIKGAVNLQTMQQALGLKGIEVRGLIDTNIKANGMFSMDKKLFPKTNGYINLKDGFVKTKYYPNPIQNINMMANVINTDGTFKSLGLKLDPLRFDFEGNPVSVNADLQNTEDLLYKIKAKGVLNVGRIYKVFAKKGLDISGLIMADLSLNGRQSYATTGQYSKLDNKGTLILKNIKATTEYLPKSFYIKEGNFQFENEKMWFRKFNATYGKSDFALNGYLLNTINYFLERKGTLHGKFTMNSNYILVDEFMALKSGDNPNKSIELEYAKEENPKSSGVVIVPKNLDVSLDANAKKVDFKGLVLNHLKGNASITNGQIYLKNTAFDIIGSRMNMDARYKDLSPLAANYDMALKVQDFNVQRAYKEIDMVRQMATAAKDVKGIVSLDYKLKGDLDKNMSPIYASLEGGGMVNLRDVEVKNLKMLSAVGDNIGAKAFDNPDMKGVDIETHIKNNLIHIEKFTFKVSVLRPTISGTASLNGLLDIQVRVGLPPGGWIGFPVVVTGTQDNPKIKVFSKKGQGIIDALYNKKSHKLIREERRADKKTRKEQRKDKEAQEQKAKNAEQQINKDLKKK
;
A
#
# COMPACT_ATOMS: atom_id res chain seq x y z
N MET A 1 -51.71 -65.72 45.01
CA MET A 1 -51.29 -64.31 44.72
C MET A 1 -50.25 -63.77 45.70
N GLU A 2 -50.27 -64.05 46.96
CA GLU A 2 -49.30 -63.53 47.93
C GLU A 2 -47.83 -63.98 47.71
N LYS A 3 -47.58 -65.23 47.32
CA LYS A 3 -46.25 -65.75 47.08
C LYS A 3 -45.58 -64.98 45.86
N PHE A 4 -46.37 -64.63 44.85
CA PHE A 4 -45.88 -63.92 43.64
C PHE A 4 -45.55 -62.40 43.98
N LYS A 5 -46.32 -61.78 44.82
CA LYS A 5 -46.02 -60.39 45.34
C LYS A 5 -44.73 -60.38 46.15
N LYS A 6 -44.45 -61.41 46.98
CA LYS A 6 -43.19 -61.45 47.75
C LYS A 6 -41.97 -61.70 46.88
N ILE A 7 -42.11 -62.43 45.79
CA ILE A 7 -41.00 -62.62 44.80
C ILE A 7 -40.72 -61.33 43.99
N ILE A 8 -41.83 -60.70 43.57
CA ILE A 8 -41.68 -59.39 42.86
C ILE A 8 -41.09 -58.33 43.78
N LEU A 9 -41.51 -58.26 45.07
CA LEU A 9 -40.90 -57.29 46.01
C LEU A 9 -39.45 -57.63 46.34
N LYS A 10 -39.02 -58.85 46.43
CA LYS A 10 -37.67 -59.29 46.61
C LYS A 10 -36.86 -58.96 45.36
N PHE A 11 -37.34 -59.16 44.15
CA PHE A 11 -36.72 -58.84 42.89
C PHE A 11 -36.45 -57.30 42.78
N PHE A 12 -37.49 -56.47 43.04
CA PHE A 12 -37.35 -55.03 43.08
C PHE A 12 -36.41 -54.55 44.20
N LYS A 13 -36.39 -55.17 45.36
CA LYS A 13 -35.47 -54.84 46.45
C LYS A 13 -33.99 -55.14 46.04
N TRP A 14 -33.73 -56.33 45.47
CA TRP A 14 -32.42 -56.73 45.06
C TRP A 14 -31.95 -55.95 43.81
N THR A 15 -32.82 -55.65 42.88
CA THR A 15 -32.53 -54.76 41.73
C THR A 15 -32.25 -53.36 42.20
N GLY A 16 -33.02 -52.86 43.17
CA GLY A 16 -32.78 -51.53 43.79
C GLY A 16 -31.45 -51.46 44.54
N ILE A 17 -31.10 -52.51 45.34
CA ILE A 17 -29.82 -52.58 46.05
C ILE A 17 -28.66 -52.72 45.05
N SER A 18 -28.77 -53.51 43.95
CA SER A 18 -27.79 -53.65 42.91
C SER A 18 -27.58 -52.34 42.16
N LEU A 19 -28.64 -51.64 41.83
CA LEU A 19 -28.60 -50.34 41.21
C LEU A 19 -27.97 -49.27 42.14
N ALA A 20 -28.32 -49.27 43.41
CA ALA A 20 -27.74 -48.39 44.43
C ALA A 20 -26.26 -48.67 44.66
N SER A 21 -25.87 -49.97 44.67
CA SER A 21 -24.44 -50.36 44.78
C SER A 21 -23.66 -49.99 43.58
N ILE A 22 -24.18 -50.08 42.36
CA ILE A 22 -23.55 -49.66 41.12
C ILE A 22 -23.40 -48.12 41.16
N LEU A 23 -24.43 -47.38 41.52
CA LEU A 23 -24.38 -45.94 41.66
C LEU A 23 -23.38 -45.48 42.74
N PHE A 24 -23.30 -46.21 43.84
CA PHE A 24 -22.34 -45.96 44.92
C PHE A 24 -20.90 -46.26 44.51
N LEU A 25 -20.63 -47.33 43.79
CA LEU A 25 -19.34 -47.65 43.21
C LEU A 25 -18.92 -46.60 42.19
N MET A 26 -19.81 -46.16 41.33
CA MET A 26 -19.59 -45.11 40.38
C MET A 26 -19.28 -43.76 41.03
N PHE A 27 -19.80 -43.49 42.23
CA PHE A 27 -19.50 -42.29 43.01
C PHE A 27 -18.13 -42.37 43.70
N ILE A 28 -17.68 -43.55 44.13
CA ILE A 28 -16.45 -43.75 44.91
C ILE A 28 -15.20 -43.90 44.00
N ILE A 29 -15.28 -44.52 42.82
CA ILE A 29 -14.16 -44.73 41.93
C ILE A 29 -13.44 -43.40 41.58
N PRO A 30 -14.15 -42.32 41.26
CA PRO A 30 -13.50 -41.03 40.94
C PRO A 30 -12.80 -40.41 42.15
N ILE A 31 -13.27 -40.69 43.35
CA ILE A 31 -12.70 -40.15 44.59
C ILE A 31 -11.44 -40.90 45.02
N LEU A 32 -11.35 -42.20 44.68
CA LEU A 32 -10.26 -43.05 45.10
C LEU A 32 -9.02 -42.97 44.19
N PHE A 33 -9.19 -42.62 42.88
CA PHE A 33 -8.09 -42.65 41.90
C PHE A 33 -7.94 -41.37 41.04
N PRO A 34 -7.90 -40.16 41.63
CA PRO A 34 -7.89 -38.95 40.85
C PRO A 34 -6.56 -38.70 40.10
N GLY A 35 -5.42 -39.09 40.65
CA GLY A 35 -4.10 -38.85 40.09
C GLY A 35 -3.79 -39.72 38.88
N THR A 36 -4.05 -40.99 38.96
CA THR A 36 -3.78 -41.97 37.89
C THR A 36 -4.55 -41.64 36.62
N ILE A 37 -5.78 -41.14 36.70
CA ILE A 37 -6.59 -40.74 35.55
C ILE A 37 -5.99 -39.52 34.91
N SER A 38 -5.52 -38.53 35.69
CA SER A 38 -4.90 -37.29 35.18
C SER A 38 -3.64 -37.62 34.35
N ASP A 39 -2.77 -38.47 34.87
CA ASP A 39 -1.51 -38.77 34.18
C ASP A 39 -1.75 -39.56 32.86
N GLN A 40 -2.70 -40.49 32.86
CA GLN A 40 -3.06 -41.23 31.66
C GLN A 40 -3.67 -40.31 30.57
N VAL A 41 -4.49 -39.37 30.94
CA VAL A 41 -5.07 -38.37 30.02
C VAL A 41 -4.00 -37.48 29.42
N LYS A 42 -3.01 -37.03 30.24
CA LYS A 42 -1.88 -36.23 29.71
C LYS A 42 -1.01 -37.04 28.75
N ILE A 43 -0.67 -38.25 29.08
CA ILE A 43 0.12 -39.14 28.22
C ILE A 43 -0.59 -39.39 26.90
N PHE A 44 -1.86 -39.77 26.95
CA PHE A 44 -2.68 -40.06 25.76
C PHE A 44 -2.79 -38.79 24.85
N ALA A 45 -3.15 -37.64 25.44
CA ALA A 45 -3.34 -36.42 24.72
C ALA A 45 -2.02 -35.96 24.05
N ASN A 46 -0.92 -35.93 24.79
CA ASN A 46 0.37 -35.49 24.23
C ASN A 46 0.98 -36.47 23.21
N LYS A 47 0.53 -37.78 23.19
CA LYS A 47 0.91 -38.73 22.15
C LYS A 47 0.22 -38.42 20.80
N HIS A 48 -1.03 -37.92 20.84
CA HIS A 48 -1.84 -37.67 19.64
C HIS A 48 -1.91 -36.19 19.23
N LEU A 49 -1.25 -35.32 19.97
CA LEU A 49 -1.21 -33.87 19.69
C LEU A 49 0.19 -33.43 19.26
N ALA A 50 0.28 -32.68 18.19
CA ALA A 50 1.49 -31.98 17.76
C ALA A 50 1.80 -30.73 18.62
N GLY A 51 0.81 -30.23 19.37
CA GLY A 51 0.93 -29.18 20.36
C GLY A 51 0.96 -29.74 21.78
N LYS A 52 1.65 -29.08 22.71
CA LYS A 52 1.69 -29.48 24.12
C LYS A 52 0.35 -29.16 24.79
N LEU A 53 -0.22 -30.14 25.49
CA LEU A 53 -1.38 -29.96 26.35
C LEU A 53 -0.96 -29.92 27.81
N ASP A 54 -1.45 -28.96 28.56
CA ASP A 54 -1.31 -28.85 30.01
C ASP A 54 -2.62 -28.50 30.68
N TYR A 55 -2.80 -28.86 31.94
CA TYR A 55 -3.96 -28.55 32.72
C TYR A 55 -3.70 -28.75 34.24
N LYS A 56 -4.55 -28.18 35.08
CA LYS A 56 -4.31 -28.14 36.53
C LYS A 56 -4.85 -29.38 37.26
N LYS A 57 -6.08 -29.79 36.98
CA LYS A 57 -6.75 -30.90 37.66
C LYS A 57 -7.69 -31.64 36.69
N THR A 58 -7.96 -32.90 37.01
CA THR A 58 -9.03 -33.67 36.38
C THR A 58 -10.02 -34.16 37.46
N HIS A 59 -11.30 -34.17 37.12
CA HIS A 59 -12.34 -34.79 37.94
C HIS A 59 -13.22 -35.71 37.08
N LEU A 60 -13.63 -36.80 37.66
CA LEU A 60 -14.61 -37.68 37.10
C LEU A 60 -15.92 -37.49 37.85
N THR A 61 -17.00 -37.15 37.15
CA THR A 61 -18.30 -36.90 37.75
C THR A 61 -19.40 -37.65 36.98
N PHE A 62 -20.37 -38.22 37.72
CA PHE A 62 -21.47 -38.95 37.14
C PHE A 62 -22.76 -38.15 37.02
N PHE A 63 -23.01 -37.22 37.95
CA PHE A 63 -24.28 -36.50 38.00
C PHE A 63 -24.36 -35.23 37.23
N ARG A 64 -23.23 -34.73 36.75
CA ARG A 64 -23.16 -33.41 36.10
C ARG A 64 -23.82 -33.41 34.71
N HIS A 65 -23.65 -34.51 33.94
CA HIS A 65 -24.23 -34.68 32.60
C HIS A 65 -24.85 -36.08 32.46
N PHE A 66 -25.67 -36.45 33.46
CA PHE A 66 -26.36 -37.77 33.46
C PHE A 66 -27.16 -37.99 32.16
N PRO A 67 -27.12 -39.16 31.51
CA PRO A 67 -26.52 -40.44 31.95
C PRO A 67 -25.05 -40.67 31.56
N SER A 68 -24.34 -39.69 31.05
CA SER A 68 -22.95 -39.83 30.64
C SER A 68 -22.01 -39.68 31.84
N LEU A 69 -21.00 -40.55 31.92
CA LEU A 69 -19.88 -40.38 32.85
C LEU A 69 -18.97 -39.24 32.32
N THR A 70 -18.82 -38.19 33.11
CA THR A 70 -18.12 -36.97 32.64
C THR A 70 -16.73 -36.91 33.22
N LEU A 71 -15.69 -36.86 32.36
CA LEU A 71 -14.35 -36.50 32.70
C LEU A 71 -14.12 -35.00 32.42
N SER A 72 -13.92 -34.21 33.47
CA SER A 72 -13.63 -32.77 33.37
C SER A 72 -12.17 -32.51 33.58
N VAL A 73 -11.64 -31.59 32.81
CA VAL A 73 -10.25 -31.08 32.86
C VAL A 73 -10.32 -29.59 33.14
N ASP A 74 -9.75 -29.14 34.26
CA ASP A 74 -9.78 -27.74 34.68
C ASP A 74 -8.50 -26.99 34.30
N ASP A 75 -8.66 -25.70 33.97
CA ASP A 75 -7.60 -24.77 33.58
C ASP A 75 -6.71 -25.34 32.46
N LEU A 76 -7.35 -25.81 31.40
CA LEU A 76 -6.71 -26.40 30.24
C LEU A 76 -5.97 -25.33 29.44
N ILE A 77 -4.75 -25.68 29.02
CA ILE A 77 -3.91 -24.88 28.10
C ILE A 77 -3.42 -25.81 26.99
N LEU A 78 -3.75 -25.49 25.76
CA LEU A 78 -3.22 -26.16 24.56
C LEU A 78 -2.36 -25.17 23.79
N TYR A 79 -1.14 -25.56 23.52
CA TYR A 79 -0.20 -24.78 22.72
C TYR A 79 -0.35 -25.12 21.24
N GLY A 80 0.07 -24.21 20.39
CA GLY A 80 -0.03 -24.36 18.94
C GLY A 80 0.90 -25.42 18.35
N SER A 81 0.63 -25.77 17.10
CA SER A 81 1.52 -26.63 16.29
C SER A 81 2.76 -25.86 15.82
N LYS A 82 3.79 -26.57 15.32
CA LYS A 82 4.96 -25.92 14.68
C LYS A 82 4.50 -24.96 13.56
N PRO A 83 5.08 -23.75 13.48
CA PRO A 83 6.18 -23.19 14.27
C PRO A 83 5.74 -22.46 15.54
N PHE A 84 4.49 -22.52 15.96
CA PHE A 84 3.84 -21.75 17.04
C PHE A 84 3.77 -22.50 18.39
N GLN A 85 4.71 -23.37 18.68
CA GLN A 85 4.67 -24.24 19.87
C GLN A 85 4.77 -23.50 21.21
N GLN A 86 5.19 -22.23 21.22
CA GLN A 86 5.21 -21.40 22.40
C GLN A 86 3.96 -20.52 22.55
N ASP A 87 3.15 -20.45 21.51
CA ASP A 87 1.93 -19.65 21.51
C ASP A 87 0.76 -20.48 21.99
N THR A 88 -0.07 -19.89 22.86
CA THR A 88 -1.29 -20.53 23.33
C THR A 88 -2.33 -20.51 22.22
N LEU A 89 -2.78 -21.69 21.81
CA LEU A 89 -3.90 -21.87 20.87
C LEU A 89 -5.24 -21.80 21.59
N LEU A 90 -5.37 -22.51 22.72
CA LEU A 90 -6.62 -22.61 23.46
C LEU A 90 -6.34 -22.59 24.95
N THR A 91 -7.09 -21.78 25.67
CA THR A 91 -7.26 -21.91 27.13
C THR A 91 -8.73 -22.16 27.43
N ALA A 92 -9.04 -22.95 28.42
CA ALA A 92 -10.41 -23.15 28.89
C ALA A 92 -10.42 -23.37 30.40
N LYS A 93 -11.36 -22.72 31.07
CA LYS A 93 -11.55 -22.93 32.50
C LYS A 93 -11.95 -24.37 32.80
N GLU A 94 -12.75 -24.96 31.90
CA GLU A 94 -13.15 -26.37 32.00
C GLU A 94 -13.41 -26.92 30.60
N VAL A 95 -12.85 -28.11 30.34
CA VAL A 95 -13.21 -28.97 29.22
C VAL A 95 -13.70 -30.29 29.81
N ALA A 96 -14.96 -30.67 29.51
CA ALA A 96 -15.54 -31.89 30.00
C ALA A 96 -15.96 -32.79 28.84
N VAL A 97 -15.64 -34.08 28.93
CA VAL A 97 -16.01 -35.11 27.96
C VAL A 97 -16.96 -36.07 28.58
N GLY A 98 -18.09 -36.29 27.94
CA GLY A 98 -19.07 -37.30 28.33
C GLY A 98 -18.71 -38.65 27.70
N ILE A 99 -18.70 -39.70 28.56
CA ILE A 99 -18.42 -41.07 28.19
C ILE A 99 -19.72 -41.85 28.28
N ASN A 100 -20.09 -42.54 27.22
CA ASN A 100 -21.31 -43.33 27.15
C ASN A 100 -21.22 -44.53 28.10
N LEU A 101 -21.98 -44.46 29.20
CA LEU A 101 -21.94 -45.45 30.26
C LEU A 101 -22.43 -46.81 29.82
N LYS A 102 -23.47 -46.88 28.96
CA LYS A 102 -23.99 -48.11 28.42
C LYS A 102 -22.93 -48.87 27.59
N ASN A 103 -22.18 -48.18 26.75
CA ASN A 103 -21.11 -48.77 25.97
C ASN A 103 -19.92 -49.16 26.84
N LEU A 104 -19.58 -48.35 27.84
CA LEU A 104 -18.51 -48.67 28.76
C LEU A 104 -18.78 -49.96 29.56
N ILE A 105 -20.02 -50.15 30.06
CA ILE A 105 -20.38 -51.28 30.88
C ILE A 105 -20.66 -52.55 30.06
N LEU A 106 -21.44 -52.43 28.96
CA LEU A 106 -21.86 -53.59 28.17
C LEU A 106 -20.82 -54.06 27.17
N ASN A 107 -20.14 -53.12 26.50
CA ASN A 107 -19.24 -53.44 25.40
C ASN A 107 -17.75 -53.27 25.79
N ARG A 108 -17.46 -52.75 27.01
CA ARG A 108 -16.13 -52.43 27.51
C ARG A 108 -15.35 -51.44 26.59
N GLU A 109 -16.08 -50.60 25.87
CA GLU A 109 -15.54 -49.60 24.95
C GLU A 109 -15.70 -48.23 25.57
N VAL A 110 -14.61 -47.42 25.57
CA VAL A 110 -14.65 -46.00 25.94
C VAL A 110 -15.14 -45.20 24.72
N LYS A 111 -16.40 -44.79 24.80
CA LYS A 111 -17.04 -44.03 23.73
C LYS A 111 -17.32 -42.59 24.22
N ILE A 112 -16.68 -41.62 23.61
CA ILE A 112 -16.93 -40.18 23.89
C ILE A 112 -18.08 -39.74 22.98
N ASP A 113 -19.19 -39.35 23.59
CA ASP A 113 -20.38 -38.88 22.90
C ASP A 113 -20.71 -37.41 23.13
N GLU A 114 -20.10 -36.76 24.11
CA GLU A 114 -20.36 -35.36 24.44
C GLU A 114 -19.10 -34.61 24.78
N ILE A 115 -18.99 -33.32 24.33
CA ILE A 115 -17.93 -32.39 24.68
C ILE A 115 -18.54 -31.08 25.19
N TYR A 116 -18.09 -30.62 26.34
CA TYR A 116 -18.44 -29.35 26.96
C TYR A 116 -17.19 -28.52 27.16
N VAL A 117 -17.25 -27.26 26.77
CA VAL A 117 -16.14 -26.28 26.89
C VAL A 117 -16.68 -25.03 27.54
N THR A 118 -16.10 -24.63 28.65
CA THR A 118 -16.58 -23.48 29.44
C THR A 118 -15.47 -22.44 29.58
N ASP A 119 -15.84 -21.17 29.41
CA ASP A 119 -14.96 -19.99 29.56
C ASP A 119 -13.64 -20.20 28.80
N ALA A 120 -13.74 -20.59 27.53
CA ALA A 120 -12.59 -20.81 26.67
C ALA A 120 -12.17 -19.56 25.92
N TYR A 121 -10.86 -19.45 25.69
CA TYR A 121 -10.27 -18.50 24.76
C TYR A 121 -9.45 -19.25 23.71
N ALA A 122 -9.92 -19.23 22.48
CA ALA A 122 -9.22 -19.81 21.33
C ALA A 122 -8.56 -18.69 20.51
N ASN A 123 -7.23 -18.73 20.39
CA ASN A 123 -6.44 -17.80 19.59
C ASN A 123 -5.90 -18.53 18.35
N VAL A 124 -6.71 -18.57 17.32
CA VAL A 124 -6.40 -19.22 16.05
C VAL A 124 -5.64 -18.25 15.15
N PHE A 125 -4.46 -18.66 14.72
CA PHE A 125 -3.54 -17.79 14.02
C PHE A 125 -2.96 -18.45 12.76
N VAL A 126 -2.91 -17.68 11.64
CA VAL A 126 -2.22 -18.07 10.40
C VAL A 126 -1.27 -16.94 10.03
N ASN A 127 0.00 -17.24 9.80
CA ASN A 127 1.01 -16.24 9.44
C ASN A 127 0.94 -15.87 7.95
N THR A 128 1.81 -14.95 7.52
CA THR A 128 1.88 -14.50 6.11
C THR A 128 2.33 -15.57 5.12
N LYS A 129 2.90 -16.69 5.60
CA LYS A 129 3.30 -17.84 4.78
C LYS A 129 2.19 -18.91 4.68
N GLY A 130 1.05 -18.70 5.34
CA GLY A 130 -0.04 -19.68 5.39
C GLY A 130 0.18 -20.78 6.43
N GLU A 131 1.17 -20.66 7.33
CA GLU A 131 1.38 -21.62 8.40
C GLU A 131 0.43 -21.31 9.55
N ALA A 132 -0.27 -22.35 10.04
CA ALA A 132 -1.32 -22.23 11.05
C ALA A 132 -0.91 -22.83 12.40
N ASN A 133 -1.35 -22.21 13.49
CA ASN A 133 -1.09 -22.72 14.84
C ASN A 133 -2.05 -23.86 15.28
N TYR A 134 -3.09 -24.14 14.50
CA TYR A 134 -4.15 -25.09 14.87
C TYR A 134 -4.00 -26.49 14.29
N ASN A 135 -2.93 -26.80 13.58
CA ASN A 135 -2.64 -28.14 13.07
C ASN A 135 -2.10 -29.06 14.19
N VAL A 136 -2.82 -29.12 15.30
CA VAL A 136 -2.36 -29.78 16.54
C VAL A 136 -2.71 -31.28 16.59
N TYR A 137 -3.54 -31.80 15.68
CA TYR A 137 -3.90 -33.22 15.64
C TYR A 137 -2.93 -34.01 14.74
N ILE A 138 -2.37 -35.08 15.25
CA ILE A 138 -1.56 -36.05 14.49
C ILE A 138 -2.49 -37.15 14.01
N SER A 139 -2.85 -37.17 12.72
CA SER A 139 -3.51 -38.28 12.11
C SER A 139 -2.47 -39.37 11.80
N GLU A 140 -2.63 -40.54 12.39
CA GLU A 140 -1.86 -41.73 11.95
C GLU A 140 -2.22 -42.06 10.50
N PRO A 141 -1.23 -42.42 9.63
CA PRO A 141 -1.52 -42.88 8.30
C PRO A 141 -2.36 -44.15 8.42
N SER A 142 -3.49 -44.23 7.71
CA SER A 142 -4.35 -45.39 7.65
C SER A 142 -3.53 -46.62 7.26
N ALA A 143 -3.16 -47.42 8.25
CA ALA A 143 -2.71 -48.76 8.01
C ALA A 143 -3.89 -49.60 7.51
N THR A 144 -3.68 -50.37 6.46
CA THR A 144 -4.57 -51.40 5.91
C THR A 144 -5.35 -52.14 6.99
N PRO A 145 -6.62 -52.49 6.75
CA PRO A 145 -7.44 -53.24 7.71
C PRO A 145 -6.78 -54.56 8.02
N LYS A 146 -6.24 -54.70 9.21
CA LYS A 146 -5.91 -55.99 9.82
C LYS A 146 -6.95 -56.25 10.88
N ASP A 147 -7.60 -57.41 10.74
CA ASP A 147 -8.35 -58.08 11.79
C ASP A 147 -7.55 -58.02 13.09
N SER A 148 -8.02 -57.30 14.08
CA SER A 148 -7.59 -57.48 15.45
C SER A 148 -8.61 -56.87 16.41
N THR A 149 -9.09 -57.73 17.26
CA THR A 149 -9.80 -57.43 18.49
C THR A 149 -8.96 -56.60 19.46
N GLU A 150 -8.74 -55.32 19.13
CA GLU A 150 -8.23 -54.35 20.08
C GLU A 150 -9.40 -53.46 20.53
N THR A 151 -9.60 -53.41 21.85
CA THR A 151 -10.51 -52.47 22.52
C THR A 151 -10.07 -51.01 22.27
N GLY A 152 -10.43 -50.50 21.11
CA GLY A 152 -10.12 -49.15 20.67
C GLY A 152 -11.08 -48.12 21.28
N THR A 153 -10.58 -47.00 21.72
CA THR A 153 -11.41 -45.82 22.07
C THR A 153 -12.02 -45.25 20.79
N SER A 154 -13.33 -45.44 20.61
CA SER A 154 -14.04 -44.81 19.48
C SER A 154 -14.65 -43.48 19.94
N ILE A 155 -14.43 -42.41 19.16
CA ILE A 155 -15.06 -41.10 19.38
C ILE A 155 -16.36 -41.08 18.58
N LYS A 156 -17.51 -41.21 19.23
CA LYS A 156 -18.81 -41.00 18.59
C LYS A 156 -19.50 -39.80 19.21
N LEU A 157 -19.26 -38.65 18.65
CA LEU A 157 -19.75 -37.34 19.13
C LEU A 157 -21.21 -37.16 18.72
N ASP A 158 -22.07 -36.95 19.73
CA ASP A 158 -23.49 -36.67 19.55
C ASP A 158 -23.80 -35.22 20.02
N LEU A 159 -22.94 -34.62 20.86
CA LEU A 159 -23.12 -33.27 21.41
C LEU A 159 -21.79 -32.52 21.60
N ILE A 160 -21.73 -31.28 21.11
CA ILE A 160 -20.67 -30.33 21.44
C ILE A 160 -21.32 -29.07 22.02
N LYS A 161 -20.84 -28.62 23.18
CA LYS A 161 -21.35 -27.39 23.82
C LYS A 161 -20.23 -26.47 24.28
N PHE A 162 -20.27 -25.23 23.80
CA PHE A 162 -19.43 -24.15 24.30
C PHE A 162 -20.28 -23.19 25.14
N LYS A 163 -19.75 -22.72 26.25
CA LYS A 163 -20.37 -21.75 27.11
C LYS A 163 -19.43 -20.58 27.36
N ASN A 164 -19.94 -19.35 27.17
CA ASN A 164 -19.24 -18.10 27.43
C ASN A 164 -17.80 -18.08 26.89
N SER A 165 -17.61 -18.53 25.67
CA SER A 165 -16.28 -18.65 25.09
C SER A 165 -15.91 -17.45 24.19
N HIS A 166 -14.61 -17.28 23.94
CA HIS A 166 -14.06 -16.23 23.08
C HIS A 166 -13.20 -16.88 22.00
N ILE A 167 -13.55 -16.71 20.75
CA ILE A 167 -12.77 -17.19 19.60
C ILE A 167 -12.21 -16.00 18.83
N LYS A 168 -10.89 -15.99 18.67
CA LYS A 168 -10.19 -15.01 17.84
C LYS A 168 -9.45 -15.77 16.73
N TYR A 169 -9.78 -15.46 15.48
CA TYR A 169 -9.14 -15.99 14.29
C TYR A 169 -8.46 -14.85 13.54
N VAL A 170 -7.15 -14.95 13.35
CA VAL A 170 -6.34 -13.99 12.61
C VAL A 170 -5.57 -14.71 11.52
N ASP A 171 -5.90 -14.42 10.28
CA ASP A 171 -5.21 -14.95 9.11
C ASP A 171 -4.51 -13.79 8.37
N HIS A 172 -3.18 -13.75 8.47
CA HIS A 172 -2.40 -12.72 7.80
C HIS A 172 -2.20 -12.99 6.31
N ALA A 173 -2.28 -14.26 5.87
CA ALA A 173 -2.18 -14.60 4.45
C ALA A 173 -3.46 -14.22 3.71
N ALA A 174 -4.62 -14.58 4.24
CA ALA A 174 -5.93 -14.21 3.70
C ALA A 174 -6.40 -12.81 4.15
N LYS A 175 -5.69 -12.17 5.09
CA LYS A 175 -6.02 -10.86 5.71
C LYS A 175 -7.41 -10.84 6.36
N ILE A 176 -7.77 -11.94 7.00
CA ILE A 176 -9.04 -12.13 7.70
C ILE A 176 -8.84 -11.93 9.20
N LEU A 177 -9.77 -11.22 9.84
CA LEU A 177 -9.92 -11.16 11.30
C LEU A 177 -11.35 -11.52 11.64
N ILE A 178 -11.52 -12.49 12.55
CA ILE A 178 -12.78 -12.79 13.24
C ILE A 178 -12.50 -12.73 14.73
N ASP A 179 -13.30 -11.95 15.47
CA ASP A 179 -13.23 -11.84 16.94
C ASP A 179 -14.63 -12.00 17.51
N ALA A 180 -14.92 -13.17 18.11
CA ALA A 180 -16.23 -13.57 18.60
C ALA A 180 -16.20 -13.77 20.11
N LYS A 181 -16.86 -12.88 20.87
CA LYS A 181 -16.91 -12.85 22.34
C LYS A 181 -18.28 -13.19 22.87
N GLY A 182 -18.31 -13.90 23.99
CA GLY A 182 -19.54 -14.36 24.61
C GLY A 182 -20.21 -15.44 23.77
N LEU A 183 -19.42 -16.33 23.18
CA LEU A 183 -19.89 -17.44 22.37
C LEU A 183 -20.55 -18.52 23.25
N ASN A 184 -21.84 -18.77 23.02
CA ASN A 184 -22.56 -19.94 23.48
C ASN A 184 -22.97 -20.75 22.26
N TYR A 185 -22.57 -22.01 22.21
CA TYR A 185 -22.79 -22.90 21.08
C TYR A 185 -23.29 -24.25 21.57
N THR A 186 -24.28 -24.80 20.91
CA THR A 186 -24.74 -26.18 21.09
C THR A 186 -24.89 -26.83 19.71
N GLY A 187 -24.12 -27.86 19.46
CA GLY A 187 -24.19 -28.67 18.26
C GLY A 187 -24.63 -30.11 18.63
N LYS A 188 -25.72 -30.60 18.05
CA LYS A 188 -26.23 -31.96 18.25
C LYS A 188 -26.33 -32.67 16.92
N GLY A 189 -25.95 -33.97 16.91
CA GLY A 189 -26.03 -34.79 15.70
C GLY A 189 -25.16 -36.04 15.81
N GLY A 190 -25.35 -36.98 14.93
CA GLY A 190 -24.49 -38.17 14.85
C GLY A 190 -23.14 -37.85 14.21
N LEU A 191 -22.32 -37.06 14.88
CA LEU A 191 -21.08 -36.46 14.32
C LEU A 191 -20.03 -37.51 13.88
N SER A 192 -20.25 -38.79 14.21
CA SER A 192 -19.36 -39.87 13.77
C SER A 192 -19.90 -40.63 12.54
N GLU A 193 -21.05 -40.24 12.02
CA GLU A 193 -21.60 -40.82 10.80
C GLU A 193 -21.06 -40.10 9.56
N ASP A 194 -20.96 -40.79 8.45
CA ASP A 194 -20.50 -40.17 7.20
C ASP A 194 -21.45 -39.06 6.70
N ILE A 195 -22.76 -39.25 7.02
CA ILE A 195 -23.82 -38.31 6.67
C ILE A 195 -24.76 -38.15 7.87
N PHE A 196 -24.81 -36.91 8.40
CA PHE A 196 -25.68 -36.61 9.54
C PHE A 196 -26.30 -35.22 9.45
N ASP A 197 -27.35 -34.99 10.19
CA ASP A 197 -27.94 -33.67 10.39
C ASP A 197 -27.38 -33.10 11.69
N LEU A 198 -26.69 -31.93 11.59
CA LEU A 198 -26.18 -31.13 12.72
C LEU A 198 -27.20 -30.07 13.09
N GLU A 199 -27.82 -30.22 14.27
CA GLU A 199 -28.60 -29.16 14.88
C GLU A 199 -27.66 -28.22 15.62
N THR A 200 -27.65 -26.96 15.24
CA THR A 200 -26.79 -25.91 15.82
C THR A 200 -27.65 -24.82 16.43
N ASN A 201 -27.40 -24.52 17.70
CA ASN A 201 -27.88 -23.30 18.35
C ASN A 201 -26.65 -22.48 18.77
N LEU A 202 -26.61 -21.22 18.36
CA LEU A 202 -25.43 -20.34 18.49
C LEU A 202 -25.88 -18.97 18.95
N ASP A 203 -25.26 -18.47 20.01
CA ASP A 203 -25.36 -17.09 20.48
C ASP A 203 -23.96 -16.50 20.61
N ILE A 204 -23.75 -15.30 20.05
CA ILE A 204 -22.53 -14.52 20.23
C ILE A 204 -22.87 -13.09 20.60
N ASP A 205 -22.35 -12.63 21.72
CA ASP A 205 -22.63 -11.27 22.20
C ASP A 205 -22.01 -10.19 21.34
N LYS A 206 -20.79 -10.41 20.86
CA LYS A 206 -20.05 -9.47 20.01
C LYS A 206 -19.21 -10.21 19.00
N VAL A 207 -19.45 -9.95 17.72
CA VAL A 207 -18.61 -10.43 16.63
C VAL A 207 -18.06 -9.26 15.83
N ASP A 208 -16.75 -9.28 15.61
CA ASP A 208 -16.06 -8.41 14.65
C ASP A 208 -15.57 -9.27 13.49
N PHE A 209 -15.80 -8.82 12.26
CA PHE A 209 -15.29 -9.44 11.04
C PHE A 209 -14.67 -8.38 10.15
N SER A 210 -13.42 -8.57 9.79
CA SER A 210 -12.77 -7.76 8.76
C SER A 210 -12.06 -8.60 7.71
N LEU A 211 -12.06 -8.11 6.48
CA LEU A 211 -11.32 -8.64 5.35
C LEU A 211 -10.51 -7.49 4.75
N ASP A 212 -9.22 -7.73 4.51
CA ASP A 212 -8.29 -6.72 3.98
C ASP A 212 -8.33 -5.39 4.78
N ARG A 213 -8.43 -5.48 6.13
CA ARG A 213 -8.55 -4.37 7.10
C ARG A 213 -9.85 -3.56 7.02
N ILE A 214 -10.80 -3.96 6.18
CA ILE A 214 -12.13 -3.35 6.12
C ILE A 214 -13.08 -4.14 7.03
N TYR A 215 -13.70 -3.46 8.00
CA TYR A 215 -14.69 -4.08 8.87
C TYR A 215 -16.04 -4.18 8.17
N TYR A 216 -16.49 -5.41 7.91
CA TYR A 216 -17.83 -5.73 7.40
C TYR A 216 -18.83 -5.95 8.53
N ALA A 217 -18.39 -6.49 9.68
CA ALA A 217 -19.16 -6.52 10.91
C ALA A 217 -18.31 -5.95 12.05
N LYS A 218 -18.91 -5.12 12.90
CA LYS A 218 -18.26 -4.55 14.08
C LYS A 218 -19.22 -4.55 15.26
N GLN A 219 -18.84 -5.25 16.34
CA GLN A 219 -19.62 -5.41 17.57
C GLN A 219 -21.07 -5.87 17.31
N LYS A 220 -21.24 -6.85 16.40
CA LYS A 220 -22.57 -7.41 16.08
C LYS A 220 -22.93 -8.52 17.02
N LYS A 221 -24.18 -8.51 17.51
CA LYS A 221 -24.79 -9.64 18.20
C LYS A 221 -25.27 -10.64 17.15
N LEU A 222 -25.06 -11.94 17.40
CA LEU A 222 -25.42 -12.99 16.45
C LEU A 222 -26.16 -14.11 17.21
N HIS A 223 -27.30 -14.50 16.68
CA HIS A 223 -28.05 -15.67 17.13
C HIS A 223 -28.37 -16.53 15.91
N ALA A 224 -28.22 -17.86 16.04
CA ALA A 224 -28.49 -18.75 14.93
C ALA A 224 -29.06 -20.11 15.40
N ASP A 225 -30.15 -20.53 14.74
CA ASP A 225 -30.73 -21.86 14.84
C ASP A 225 -30.67 -22.53 13.48
N LEU A 226 -29.80 -23.56 13.34
CA LEU A 226 -29.47 -24.15 12.06
C LEU A 226 -29.71 -25.67 12.10
N ILE A 227 -30.16 -26.23 10.97
CA ILE A 227 -30.09 -27.66 10.69
C ILE A 227 -29.30 -27.82 9.39
N THR A 228 -28.10 -28.36 9.53
CA THR A 228 -27.17 -28.55 8.42
C THR A 228 -26.92 -30.02 8.22
N ARG A 229 -27.25 -30.55 7.04
CA ARG A 229 -26.84 -31.91 6.64
C ARG A 229 -25.40 -31.89 6.19
N ILE A 230 -24.58 -32.63 6.89
CA ILE A 230 -23.14 -32.76 6.63
C ILE A 230 -22.86 -34.12 6.00
N ASN A 231 -22.11 -34.11 4.91
CA ASN A 231 -21.47 -35.30 4.33
C ASN A 231 -19.96 -35.15 4.48
N THR A 232 -19.37 -35.92 5.40
CA THR A 232 -17.94 -35.83 5.72
C THR A 232 -17.05 -36.37 4.61
N ASN A 233 -17.50 -37.38 3.84
CA ASN A 233 -16.77 -37.93 2.72
C ASN A 233 -16.69 -36.97 1.53
N ALA A 234 -17.80 -36.30 1.23
CA ALA A 234 -17.88 -35.32 0.16
C ALA A 234 -17.58 -33.87 0.64
N LEU A 235 -17.33 -33.65 1.94
CA LEU A 235 -17.18 -32.36 2.58
C LEU A 235 -18.26 -31.33 2.15
N THR A 236 -19.52 -31.82 2.14
CA THR A 236 -20.68 -31.04 1.69
C THR A 236 -21.61 -30.75 2.84
N PHE A 237 -22.03 -29.48 2.94
CA PHE A 237 -22.89 -28.91 3.97
C PHE A 237 -24.16 -28.40 3.30
N VAL A 238 -25.28 -29.08 3.51
CA VAL A 238 -26.60 -28.70 3.00
C VAL A 238 -27.38 -28.00 4.10
N LEU A 239 -27.71 -26.77 3.87
CA LEU A 239 -28.42 -25.89 4.80
C LEU A 239 -29.93 -26.10 4.64
N ARG A 240 -30.56 -26.84 5.57
CA ARG A 240 -31.97 -27.26 5.45
C ARG A 240 -32.95 -26.28 6.10
N LYS A 241 -32.78 -25.97 7.39
CA LYS A 241 -33.57 -25.00 8.11
C LYS A 241 -32.61 -24.11 8.84
N ASN A 242 -32.58 -22.82 8.49
CA ASN A 242 -31.55 -21.91 8.98
C ASN A 242 -32.16 -20.57 9.26
N GLU A 243 -32.15 -20.19 10.52
CA GLU A 243 -32.56 -18.90 11.02
C GLU A 243 -31.33 -18.25 11.64
N LEU A 244 -30.96 -17.07 11.16
CA LEU A 244 -29.87 -16.27 11.65
C LEU A 244 -30.43 -14.88 12.01
N ARG A 245 -30.04 -14.36 13.14
CA ARG A 245 -30.34 -12.98 13.52
C ARG A 245 -29.01 -12.24 13.75
N ILE A 246 -28.83 -11.16 13.03
CA ILE A 246 -27.67 -10.27 13.19
C ILE A 246 -28.19 -8.97 13.79
N ASN A 247 -27.89 -8.70 15.06
CA ASN A 247 -28.58 -7.71 15.87
C ASN A 247 -30.11 -7.96 15.83
N ASP A 248 -30.87 -7.02 15.24
CA ASP A 248 -32.32 -7.13 15.14
C ASP A 248 -32.79 -7.74 13.81
N LEU A 249 -31.88 -7.83 12.79
CA LEU A 249 -32.23 -8.32 11.46
C LEU A 249 -32.33 -9.84 11.41
N PRO A 250 -33.52 -10.41 11.22
CA PRO A 250 -33.70 -11.85 10.99
C PRO A 250 -33.35 -12.19 9.52
N LEU A 251 -32.59 -13.25 9.33
CA LEU A 251 -32.21 -13.79 8.03
C LEU A 251 -32.56 -15.28 7.95
N LYS A 252 -33.30 -15.69 6.94
CA LYS A 252 -33.50 -17.09 6.57
C LYS A 252 -32.58 -17.41 5.41
N PHE A 253 -31.85 -18.51 5.48
CA PHE A 253 -30.98 -18.92 4.40
C PHE A 253 -31.06 -20.41 4.12
N THR A 254 -30.82 -20.78 2.87
CA THR A 254 -30.85 -22.16 2.36
C THR A 254 -29.76 -22.34 1.32
N GLY A 255 -29.43 -23.56 1.04
CA GLY A 255 -28.48 -23.90 -0.02
C GLY A 255 -27.45 -24.93 0.40
N PHE A 256 -26.30 -24.89 -0.23
CA PHE A 256 -25.20 -25.78 0.13
C PHE A 256 -23.84 -25.11 -0.04
N ALA A 257 -22.85 -25.66 0.66
CA ALA A 257 -21.44 -25.38 0.51
C ALA A 257 -20.69 -26.70 0.47
N SER A 258 -19.81 -26.90 -0.52
CA SER A 258 -18.91 -28.04 -0.60
C SER A 258 -17.46 -27.57 -0.62
N ILE A 259 -16.62 -28.23 0.17
CA ILE A 259 -15.18 -28.01 0.18
C ILE A 259 -14.57 -28.92 -0.89
N LEU A 260 -13.80 -28.37 -1.79
CA LEU A 260 -13.11 -29.07 -2.87
C LEU A 260 -11.59 -29.02 -2.61
N LYS A 261 -10.83 -29.86 -3.28
CA LYS A 261 -9.36 -29.88 -3.16
C LYS A 261 -8.70 -28.54 -3.45
N ASP A 262 -9.32 -27.70 -4.27
CA ASP A 262 -8.80 -26.44 -4.76
C ASP A 262 -9.73 -25.25 -4.49
N GLY A 263 -10.67 -25.37 -3.54
CA GLY A 263 -11.59 -24.29 -3.20
C GLY A 263 -12.93 -24.72 -2.69
N TYR A 264 -13.99 -24.02 -3.09
CA TYR A 264 -15.35 -24.20 -2.57
C TYR A 264 -16.37 -24.18 -3.71
N ASN A 265 -17.45 -24.95 -3.59
CA ASN A 265 -18.63 -24.84 -4.44
C ASN A 265 -19.82 -24.39 -3.59
N LEU A 266 -20.42 -23.27 -3.96
CA LEU A 266 -21.42 -22.56 -3.16
C LEU A 266 -22.73 -22.38 -3.96
N ASP A 267 -23.87 -22.59 -3.31
CA ASP A 267 -25.18 -22.09 -3.74
C ASP A 267 -25.96 -21.74 -2.46
N ILE A 268 -25.81 -20.49 -2.00
CA ILE A 268 -26.41 -19.99 -0.77
C ILE A 268 -27.36 -18.85 -1.12
N LYS A 269 -28.58 -18.95 -0.68
CA LYS A 269 -29.62 -17.92 -0.77
C LYS A 269 -29.99 -17.50 0.62
N ALA A 270 -29.98 -16.20 0.91
CA ALA A 270 -30.44 -15.61 2.15
C ALA A 270 -31.50 -14.56 1.88
N ALA A 271 -32.49 -14.48 2.75
CA ALA A 271 -33.55 -13.50 2.65
C ALA A 271 -33.96 -13.02 4.05
N SER A 272 -34.26 -11.74 4.12
CA SER A 272 -34.97 -11.11 5.23
C SER A 272 -36.20 -10.44 4.65
N GLU A 273 -37.37 -10.98 4.92
CA GLU A 273 -38.64 -10.52 4.31
C GLU A 273 -39.56 -9.97 5.40
N LYS A 274 -40.36 -8.95 5.04
CA LYS A 274 -41.31 -8.28 5.92
C LYS A 274 -40.65 -7.73 7.19
N THR A 275 -39.39 -7.33 7.08
CA THR A 275 -38.64 -6.67 8.15
C THR A 275 -38.86 -5.18 8.11
N THR A 276 -38.55 -4.51 9.21
CA THR A 276 -38.59 -3.05 9.25
C THR A 276 -37.28 -2.45 8.76
N ILE A 277 -37.30 -1.21 8.28
CA ILE A 277 -36.09 -0.46 7.95
C ILE A 277 -35.14 -0.39 9.18
N ARG A 278 -35.73 -0.27 10.41
CA ARG A 278 -34.94 -0.24 11.66
C ARG A 278 -34.14 -1.51 11.87
N GLU A 279 -34.75 -2.67 11.70
CA GLU A 279 -34.06 -3.96 11.76
C GLU A 279 -32.96 -4.05 10.70
N MET A 280 -33.23 -3.63 9.47
CA MET A 280 -32.24 -3.62 8.37
C MET A 280 -31.02 -2.77 8.70
N ILE A 281 -31.20 -1.55 9.21
CA ILE A 281 -30.08 -0.65 9.53
C ILE A 281 -29.32 -1.08 10.78
N SER A 282 -29.89 -1.94 11.65
CA SER A 282 -29.24 -2.43 12.89
C SER A 282 -27.90 -3.13 12.61
N VAL A 283 -27.73 -3.70 11.41
CA VAL A 283 -26.50 -4.37 10.99
C VAL A 283 -25.40 -3.40 10.55
N LEU A 284 -25.69 -2.12 10.32
CA LEU A 284 -24.68 -1.12 9.97
C LEU A 284 -23.69 -0.92 11.13
N PRO A 285 -22.42 -0.55 10.82
CA PRO A 285 -21.44 -0.22 11.85
C PRO A 285 -21.95 0.87 12.82
N PRO A 286 -21.58 0.84 14.12
CA PRO A 286 -22.13 1.75 15.14
C PRO A 286 -22.01 3.24 14.80
N GLN A 287 -20.93 3.64 14.11
CA GLN A 287 -20.71 5.04 13.70
C GLN A 287 -21.79 5.58 12.75
N TYR A 288 -22.51 4.69 12.05
CA TYR A 288 -23.62 5.06 11.17
C TYR A 288 -24.99 4.98 11.84
N LEU A 289 -25.06 4.54 13.12
CA LEU A 289 -26.31 4.35 13.85
C LEU A 289 -26.63 5.46 14.84
N ASP A 290 -25.70 6.35 15.15
CA ASP A 290 -25.88 7.40 16.16
C ASP A 290 -27.07 8.33 15.86
N TRP A 291 -27.35 8.57 14.58
CA TRP A 291 -28.50 9.35 14.16
C TRP A 291 -29.85 8.62 14.35
N ALA A 292 -29.83 7.30 14.31
CA ALA A 292 -31.04 6.49 14.41
C ALA A 292 -31.57 6.36 15.84
N LYS A 293 -30.78 6.69 16.86
CA LYS A 293 -31.16 6.55 18.29
C LYS A 293 -32.38 7.38 18.65
N ASP A 294 -32.43 8.65 18.16
CA ASP A 294 -33.52 9.58 18.48
C ASP A 294 -34.47 9.78 17.25
N THR A 295 -34.45 8.82 16.33
CA THR A 295 -35.17 8.92 15.06
C THR A 295 -36.21 7.80 14.97
N LYS A 296 -37.48 8.17 14.74
CA LYS A 296 -38.55 7.23 14.44
C LYS A 296 -38.37 6.75 12.98
N ILE A 297 -38.15 5.47 12.80
CA ILE A 297 -37.93 4.85 11.50
C ILE A 297 -38.93 3.73 11.35
N GLU A 298 -39.84 3.86 10.38
CA GLU A 298 -40.89 2.91 10.05
C GLU A 298 -40.83 2.58 8.56
N GLY A 299 -41.53 1.57 8.14
CA GLY A 299 -41.61 1.07 6.78
C GLY A 299 -41.03 -0.33 6.67
N ASN A 300 -41.43 -0.99 5.59
CA ASN A 300 -41.03 -2.36 5.33
C ASN A 300 -39.77 -2.41 4.45
N SER A 301 -38.93 -3.38 4.73
CA SER A 301 -37.76 -3.70 3.91
C SER A 301 -37.65 -5.21 3.68
N ASP A 302 -37.20 -5.58 2.47
CA ASP A 302 -36.87 -6.94 2.11
C ASP A 302 -35.44 -6.96 1.59
N LEU A 303 -34.62 -7.89 2.07
CA LEU A 303 -33.25 -8.13 1.62
C LEU A 303 -33.15 -9.54 1.05
N TYR A 304 -32.62 -9.64 -0.17
CA TYR A 304 -32.30 -10.92 -0.80
C TYR A 304 -30.80 -10.94 -1.17
N PHE A 305 -30.16 -12.02 -0.81
CA PHE A 305 -28.75 -12.24 -1.08
C PHE A 305 -28.57 -13.65 -1.67
N ASN A 306 -27.78 -13.76 -2.73
CA ASN A 306 -27.46 -15.05 -3.33
C ASN A 306 -25.98 -15.09 -3.72
N VAL A 307 -25.29 -16.13 -3.28
CA VAL A 307 -23.93 -16.47 -3.73
C VAL A 307 -24.00 -17.81 -4.42
N LYS A 308 -23.57 -17.88 -5.66
CA LYS A 308 -23.62 -19.10 -6.46
C LYS A 308 -22.38 -19.26 -7.35
N GLY A 309 -21.78 -20.44 -7.29
CA GLY A 309 -20.66 -20.82 -8.15
C GLY A 309 -19.48 -21.37 -7.38
N ARG A 310 -18.45 -21.73 -8.13
CA ARG A 310 -17.20 -22.25 -7.61
C ARG A 310 -16.22 -21.13 -7.30
N PHE A 311 -15.55 -21.23 -6.15
CA PHE A 311 -14.38 -20.45 -5.81
C PHE A 311 -13.15 -21.34 -5.88
N SER A 312 -12.19 -21.02 -6.74
CA SER A 312 -10.91 -21.71 -6.84
C SER A 312 -9.85 -20.71 -7.28
N GLU A 313 -8.92 -20.43 -6.39
CA GLU A 313 -7.84 -19.48 -6.68
C GLU A 313 -6.86 -20.00 -7.76
N PRO A 314 -6.44 -21.30 -7.75
CA PRO A 314 -5.61 -21.87 -8.80
C PRO A 314 -6.25 -21.84 -10.19
N GLN A 315 -7.57 -21.94 -10.27
CA GLN A 315 -8.32 -21.92 -11.53
C GLN A 315 -8.90 -20.54 -11.85
N ASN A 316 -8.67 -19.54 -10.99
CA ASN A 316 -9.23 -18.18 -11.09
C ASN A 316 -10.76 -18.18 -11.23
N LEU A 317 -11.43 -19.14 -10.57
CA LEU A 317 -12.88 -19.21 -10.54
C LEU A 317 -13.42 -18.46 -9.32
N LYS A 318 -14.45 -17.66 -9.50
CA LYS A 318 -15.10 -16.90 -8.43
C LYS A 318 -16.62 -16.97 -8.57
N PRO A 319 -17.36 -17.06 -7.45
CA PRO A 319 -18.81 -17.15 -7.48
C PRO A 319 -19.46 -15.83 -7.94
N ARG A 320 -20.71 -15.94 -8.36
CA ARG A 320 -21.57 -14.79 -8.61
C ARG A 320 -22.26 -14.37 -7.32
N VAL A 321 -22.31 -13.07 -7.05
CA VAL A 321 -23.04 -12.49 -5.92
C VAL A 321 -24.16 -11.64 -6.44
N LYS A 322 -25.38 -11.86 -5.94
CA LYS A 322 -26.56 -11.01 -6.20
C LYS A 322 -27.12 -10.49 -4.88
N VAL A 323 -27.46 -9.22 -4.86
CA VAL A 323 -28.12 -8.56 -3.72
C VAL A 323 -29.31 -7.79 -4.24
N ARG A 324 -30.47 -7.92 -3.61
CA ARG A 324 -31.63 -7.07 -3.84
C ARG A 324 -32.12 -6.50 -2.52
N LEU A 325 -32.30 -5.19 -2.50
CA LEU A 325 -32.86 -4.45 -1.35
C LEU A 325 -34.12 -3.70 -1.80
N LEU A 326 -35.22 -4.02 -1.17
CA LEU A 326 -36.50 -3.34 -1.33
C LEU A 326 -36.81 -2.53 -0.07
N VAL A 327 -37.23 -1.31 -0.22
CA VAL A 327 -37.82 -0.48 0.83
C VAL A 327 -39.16 0.03 0.31
N LYS A 328 -40.19 -0.10 1.12
CA LYS A 328 -41.57 0.31 0.79
C LYS A 328 -42.15 1.17 1.91
N ASN A 329 -42.75 2.29 1.50
CA ASN A 329 -43.46 3.19 2.37
C ASN A 329 -42.65 3.58 3.63
N GLY A 330 -41.36 3.84 3.43
CA GLY A 330 -40.49 4.23 4.52
C GLY A 330 -40.89 5.61 5.07
N PHE A 331 -40.81 5.71 6.40
CA PHE A 331 -41.07 6.92 7.17
C PHE A 331 -39.90 7.16 8.11
N ILE A 332 -39.33 8.34 8.07
CA ILE A 332 -38.21 8.72 8.93
C ILE A 332 -38.56 10.07 9.56
N SER A 333 -38.65 10.12 10.89
CA SER A 333 -38.96 11.34 11.65
C SER A 333 -38.04 11.46 12.86
N ASN A 334 -37.30 12.54 12.92
CA ASN A 334 -36.54 12.92 14.11
C ASN A 334 -37.34 13.92 14.93
N GLY A 335 -37.33 13.81 16.27
CA GLY A 335 -38.10 14.70 17.13
C GLY A 335 -37.73 16.19 17.01
N LYS A 336 -36.62 16.50 16.36
CA LYS A 336 -36.19 17.88 16.09
C LYS A 336 -36.52 18.34 14.65
N ALA A 337 -37.10 17.46 13.82
CA ALA A 337 -37.40 17.75 12.43
C ALA A 337 -38.80 18.40 12.31
N PRO A 338 -38.92 19.50 11.53
CA PRO A 338 -40.20 20.15 11.29
C PRO A 338 -41.14 19.31 10.42
N VAL A 339 -40.60 18.48 9.56
CA VAL A 339 -41.35 17.55 8.70
C VAL A 339 -40.62 16.21 8.61
N PRO A 340 -41.35 15.10 8.56
CA PRO A 340 -40.77 13.78 8.33
C PRO A 340 -40.42 13.58 6.84
N MET A 341 -39.53 12.61 6.59
CA MET A 341 -39.37 12.00 5.28
C MET A 341 -40.46 10.92 5.11
N ASN A 342 -41.29 11.08 4.09
CA ASN A 342 -42.38 10.17 3.80
C ASN A 342 -42.13 9.43 2.48
N ASN A 343 -42.90 8.37 2.23
CA ASN A 343 -42.95 7.66 0.96
C ASN A 343 -41.53 7.24 0.47
N LEU A 344 -40.62 6.92 1.39
CA LEU A 344 -39.33 6.40 1.02
C LEU A 344 -39.49 5.02 0.39
N ASN A 345 -39.24 4.93 -0.89
CA ASN A 345 -39.28 3.69 -1.66
C ASN A 345 -37.96 3.49 -2.37
N MET A 346 -37.43 2.28 -2.31
CA MET A 346 -36.19 1.89 -3.01
C MET A 346 -36.28 0.46 -3.52
N ASP A 347 -35.91 0.22 -4.78
CA ASP A 347 -35.67 -1.11 -5.33
C ASP A 347 -34.28 -1.11 -5.97
N LEU A 348 -33.32 -1.67 -5.23
CA LEU A 348 -31.92 -1.77 -5.61
C LEU A 348 -31.55 -3.22 -5.87
N ASN A 349 -31.00 -3.50 -7.04
CA ASN A 349 -30.43 -4.78 -7.40
C ASN A 349 -28.96 -4.62 -7.75
N VAL A 350 -28.12 -5.44 -7.17
CA VAL A 350 -26.68 -5.53 -7.45
C VAL A 350 -26.37 -6.94 -7.91
N ASP A 351 -25.68 -7.08 -9.02
CA ASP A 351 -25.24 -8.34 -9.58
C ASP A 351 -23.74 -8.27 -9.89
N LEU A 352 -22.97 -9.16 -9.28
CA LEU A 352 -21.53 -9.21 -9.42
C LEU A 352 -21.11 -10.61 -9.89
N PRO A 353 -21.12 -10.87 -11.22
CA PRO A 353 -20.68 -12.13 -11.78
C PRO A 353 -19.19 -12.36 -11.50
N SER A 354 -18.85 -13.57 -11.09
CA SER A 354 -17.45 -13.98 -10.88
C SER A 354 -16.63 -13.05 -9.96
N LEU A 355 -17.28 -12.31 -9.05
CA LEU A 355 -16.66 -11.25 -8.23
C LEU A 355 -15.77 -10.30 -9.06
N ASP A 356 -16.10 -10.14 -10.34
CA ASP A 356 -15.36 -9.27 -11.26
C ASP A 356 -15.99 -7.88 -11.27
N PRO A 357 -15.30 -6.84 -10.77
CA PRO A 357 -15.82 -5.47 -10.77
C PRO A 357 -16.17 -4.95 -12.18
N ASN A 358 -15.53 -5.47 -13.23
CA ASN A 358 -15.84 -5.06 -14.60
C ASN A 358 -17.19 -5.60 -15.12
N GLN A 359 -17.75 -6.59 -14.42
CA GLN A 359 -19.07 -7.14 -14.72
C GLN A 359 -20.14 -6.68 -13.71
N LEU A 360 -19.75 -5.83 -12.74
CA LEU A 360 -20.68 -5.28 -11.75
C LEU A 360 -21.86 -4.61 -12.43
N ALA A 361 -23.07 -5.05 -12.11
CA ALA A 361 -24.30 -4.40 -12.51
C ALA A 361 -25.05 -3.88 -11.29
N ILE A 362 -25.36 -2.59 -11.30
CA ILE A 362 -26.18 -1.92 -10.27
C ILE A 362 -27.45 -1.42 -10.95
N ASN A 363 -28.60 -1.88 -10.50
CA ASN A 363 -29.89 -1.48 -11.00
C ASN A 363 -30.74 -0.93 -9.86
N LEU A 364 -30.73 0.38 -9.70
CA LEU A 364 -31.65 1.14 -8.85
C LEU A 364 -32.90 1.43 -9.67
N LYS A 365 -33.87 0.51 -9.63
CA LYS A 365 -35.14 0.65 -10.38
C LYS A 365 -35.97 1.82 -9.89
N LYS A 366 -35.82 2.17 -8.62
CA LYS A 366 -36.51 3.34 -8.04
C LYS A 366 -35.83 3.72 -6.73
N LEU A 367 -35.60 4.99 -6.54
CA LEU A 367 -35.41 5.62 -5.24
C LEU A 367 -36.30 6.87 -5.24
N SER A 368 -37.24 6.93 -4.33
CA SER A 368 -38.11 8.11 -4.17
C SER A 368 -38.42 8.39 -2.70
N PHE A 369 -38.57 9.65 -2.37
CA PHE A 369 -39.05 10.13 -1.07
C PHE A 369 -39.62 11.53 -1.16
N ASP A 370 -40.43 11.92 -0.17
CA ASP A 370 -41.03 13.24 -0.03
C ASP A 370 -40.60 13.86 1.32
N LEU A 371 -40.32 15.14 1.32
CA LEU A 371 -39.93 15.94 2.50
C LEU A 371 -40.88 17.14 2.66
N GLY A 372 -42.14 16.88 2.94
CA GLY A 372 -43.18 17.89 2.94
C GLY A 372 -43.61 18.37 1.52
N PRO A 373 -44.41 19.43 1.41
CA PRO A 373 -44.91 19.92 0.15
C PRO A 373 -43.78 20.41 -0.78
N ASN A 374 -43.85 20.08 -2.07
CA ASN A 374 -42.94 20.52 -3.12
C ASN A 374 -41.45 20.09 -2.92
N ASN A 375 -41.19 19.16 -2.05
CA ASN A 375 -39.86 18.60 -1.82
C ASN A 375 -39.89 17.10 -2.07
N SER A 376 -39.66 16.68 -3.29
CA SER A 376 -39.65 15.27 -3.71
C SER A 376 -38.36 14.92 -4.44
N PHE A 377 -37.98 13.68 -4.34
CA PHE A 377 -36.82 13.14 -5.04
C PHE A 377 -37.17 11.82 -5.72
N LEU A 378 -36.70 11.66 -6.95
CA LEU A 378 -36.88 10.45 -7.75
C LEU A 378 -35.61 10.15 -8.53
N ALA A 379 -35.09 8.93 -8.38
CA ALA A 379 -33.94 8.47 -9.14
C ALA A 379 -34.11 7.05 -9.66
N TYR A 380 -33.67 6.85 -10.89
CA TYR A 380 -33.48 5.56 -11.56
C TYR A 380 -32.04 5.52 -12.04
N VAL A 381 -31.29 4.47 -11.70
CA VAL A 381 -29.91 4.33 -12.11
C VAL A 381 -29.62 2.88 -12.46
N ASN A 382 -29.23 2.62 -13.69
CA ASN A 382 -28.79 1.32 -14.15
C ASN A 382 -27.36 1.45 -14.68
N THR A 383 -26.42 0.72 -14.07
CA THR A 383 -25.04 0.68 -14.53
C THR A 383 -24.58 -0.76 -14.71
N LYS A 384 -23.71 -0.99 -15.68
CA LYS A 384 -23.05 -2.28 -15.90
C LYS A 384 -21.61 -2.05 -16.31
N GLY A 385 -20.68 -2.72 -15.61
CA GLY A 385 -19.23 -2.55 -15.75
C GLY A 385 -18.67 -1.49 -14.81
N LEU A 386 -17.36 -1.47 -14.63
CA LEU A 386 -16.63 -0.47 -13.85
C LEU A 386 -15.70 0.37 -14.74
N ASN A 387 -14.82 -0.26 -15.52
CA ASN A 387 -13.89 0.44 -16.43
C ASN A 387 -14.57 0.87 -17.73
N GLU A 388 -15.43 0.01 -18.27
CA GLU A 388 -16.36 0.30 -19.36
C GLU A 388 -17.79 0.20 -18.82
N MET A 389 -18.29 1.32 -18.31
CA MET A 389 -19.57 1.34 -17.60
C MET A 389 -20.70 1.77 -18.53
N ASN A 390 -21.65 0.87 -18.79
CA ASN A 390 -22.90 1.27 -19.41
C ASN A 390 -23.79 1.94 -18.35
N VAL A 391 -24.23 3.15 -18.62
CA VAL A 391 -25.00 3.98 -17.68
C VAL A 391 -26.35 4.33 -18.31
N ASN A 392 -27.44 4.11 -17.57
CA ASN A 392 -28.75 4.67 -17.84
C ASN A 392 -29.30 5.25 -16.54
N ALA A 393 -29.35 6.55 -16.45
CA ALA A 393 -29.75 7.26 -15.23
C ALA A 393 -30.78 8.37 -15.53
N ASN A 394 -31.74 8.51 -14.64
CA ASN A 394 -32.71 9.61 -14.63
C ASN A 394 -32.91 10.04 -13.17
N ILE A 395 -32.45 11.24 -12.84
CA ILE A 395 -32.49 11.80 -11.48
C ILE A 395 -33.23 13.11 -11.55
N LYS A 396 -34.30 13.26 -10.79
CA LYS A 396 -35.10 14.48 -10.71
C LYS A 396 -35.51 14.74 -9.27
N GLY A 397 -35.44 15.98 -8.84
CA GLY A 397 -35.94 16.33 -7.50
C GLY A 397 -35.66 17.77 -7.12
N ALA A 398 -36.53 18.26 -6.27
CA ALA A 398 -36.36 19.49 -5.53
C ALA A 398 -36.30 19.12 -4.03
N VAL A 399 -35.23 19.48 -3.34
CA VAL A 399 -35.00 19.07 -1.94
C VAL A 399 -34.53 20.27 -1.13
N ASN A 400 -35.25 20.61 -0.06
CA ASN A 400 -34.78 21.52 0.96
C ASN A 400 -33.79 20.79 1.88
N LEU A 401 -32.54 21.22 1.83
CA LEU A 401 -31.46 20.59 2.58
C LEU A 401 -31.62 20.66 4.09
N GLN A 402 -32.18 21.76 4.62
CA GLN A 402 -32.45 21.90 6.05
C GLN A 402 -33.51 20.90 6.49
N THR A 403 -34.58 20.77 5.74
CA THR A 403 -35.64 19.79 6.00
C THR A 403 -35.09 18.36 5.94
N MET A 404 -34.26 18.05 4.96
CA MET A 404 -33.61 16.74 4.82
C MET A 404 -32.67 16.44 6.01
N GLN A 405 -31.83 17.41 6.39
CA GLN A 405 -30.92 17.26 7.55
C GLN A 405 -31.69 16.99 8.84
N GLN A 406 -32.77 17.74 9.06
CA GLN A 406 -33.61 17.60 10.24
C GLN A 406 -34.37 16.26 10.21
N ALA A 407 -34.98 15.89 9.11
CA ALA A 407 -35.69 14.62 8.96
C ALA A 407 -34.79 13.41 9.20
N LEU A 408 -33.53 13.46 8.78
CA LEU A 408 -32.55 12.42 9.01
C LEU A 408 -31.85 12.51 10.37
N GLY A 409 -32.09 13.56 11.17
CA GLY A 409 -31.47 13.75 12.48
C GLY A 409 -29.95 13.87 12.44
N LEU A 410 -29.36 14.39 11.35
CA LEU A 410 -27.92 14.48 11.18
C LEU A 410 -27.29 15.42 12.22
N LYS A 411 -26.41 14.89 13.06
CA LYS A 411 -25.72 15.65 14.11
C LYS A 411 -24.32 16.09 13.61
N GLY A 412 -23.89 17.28 14.02
CA GLY A 412 -22.54 17.80 13.70
C GLY A 412 -22.38 18.41 12.31
N ILE A 413 -23.45 18.50 11.55
CA ILE A 413 -23.54 19.23 10.29
C ILE A 413 -24.85 20.02 10.27
N GLU A 414 -24.80 21.28 9.87
CA GLU A 414 -25.95 22.12 9.55
C GLU A 414 -25.89 22.46 8.08
N VAL A 415 -26.93 22.14 7.32
CA VAL A 415 -27.06 22.46 5.90
C VAL A 415 -28.40 23.13 5.66
N ARG A 416 -28.41 24.14 4.79
CA ARG A 416 -29.61 24.84 4.31
C ARG A 416 -29.50 25.11 2.82
N GLY A 417 -30.61 25.45 2.20
CA GLY A 417 -30.73 25.77 0.80
C GLY A 417 -31.64 24.81 0.04
N LEU A 418 -32.02 25.20 -1.15
CA LEU A 418 -32.88 24.42 -2.04
C LEU A 418 -32.03 23.86 -3.19
N ILE A 419 -31.94 22.54 -3.27
CA ILE A 419 -31.38 21.85 -4.43
C ILE A 419 -32.55 21.50 -5.37
N ASP A 420 -32.44 21.90 -6.62
CA ASP A 420 -33.27 21.42 -7.72
C ASP A 420 -32.38 20.80 -8.79
N THR A 421 -32.74 19.60 -9.22
CA THR A 421 -31.95 18.84 -10.20
C THR A 421 -32.79 18.02 -11.15
N ASN A 422 -32.35 17.96 -12.40
CA ASN A 422 -32.90 17.06 -13.40
C ASN A 422 -31.76 16.61 -14.32
N ILE A 423 -31.37 15.33 -14.19
CA ILE A 423 -30.24 14.75 -14.94
C ILE A 423 -30.72 13.47 -15.63
N LYS A 424 -30.49 13.39 -16.92
CA LYS A 424 -30.70 12.18 -17.74
C LYS A 424 -29.38 11.84 -18.39
N ALA A 425 -28.93 10.59 -18.21
CA ALA A 425 -27.69 10.08 -18.80
C ALA A 425 -27.95 8.70 -19.40
N ASN A 426 -27.48 8.47 -20.62
CA ASN A 426 -27.60 7.18 -21.31
C ASN A 426 -26.39 6.94 -22.21
N GLY A 427 -25.76 5.81 -22.09
CA GLY A 427 -24.63 5.40 -22.92
C GLY A 427 -23.45 4.83 -22.12
N MET A 428 -22.34 4.66 -22.80
CA MET A 428 -21.14 4.07 -22.24
C MET A 428 -20.21 5.14 -21.64
N PHE A 429 -19.71 4.89 -20.44
CA PHE A 429 -18.58 5.62 -19.86
C PHE A 429 -17.33 4.76 -19.98
N SER A 430 -16.28 5.27 -20.63
CA SER A 430 -14.96 4.64 -20.70
C SER A 430 -13.90 5.73 -20.91
N MET A 431 -12.96 5.82 -19.97
CA MET A 431 -11.83 6.76 -20.10
C MET A 431 -10.92 6.36 -21.28
N ASP A 432 -10.68 5.05 -21.43
CA ASP A 432 -9.76 4.54 -22.47
C ASP A 432 -10.33 4.73 -23.88
N LYS A 433 -11.62 4.49 -24.05
CA LYS A 433 -12.32 4.68 -25.34
C LYS A 433 -12.81 6.11 -25.55
N LYS A 434 -12.57 7.02 -24.58
CA LYS A 434 -13.03 8.41 -24.59
C LYS A 434 -14.54 8.55 -24.80
N LEU A 435 -15.31 7.66 -24.15
CA LEU A 435 -16.76 7.65 -24.18
C LEU A 435 -17.34 8.21 -22.88
N PHE A 436 -18.35 9.05 -23.01
CA PHE A 436 -19.12 9.60 -21.90
C PHE A 436 -20.60 9.48 -22.23
N PRO A 437 -21.49 9.05 -21.32
CA PRO A 437 -22.91 8.89 -21.62
C PRO A 437 -23.54 10.17 -22.22
N LYS A 438 -24.41 10.01 -23.21
CA LYS A 438 -25.24 11.14 -23.65
C LYS A 438 -25.98 11.67 -22.45
N THR A 439 -25.70 12.91 -22.08
CA THR A 439 -26.17 13.51 -20.83
C THR A 439 -26.80 14.85 -21.10
N ASN A 440 -27.93 15.09 -20.47
CA ASN A 440 -28.55 16.40 -20.39
C ASN A 440 -29.09 16.59 -18.99
N GLY A 441 -28.59 17.60 -18.29
CA GLY A 441 -29.05 17.82 -16.94
C GLY A 441 -28.45 19.05 -16.27
N TYR A 442 -29.09 19.40 -15.15
CA TYR A 442 -28.67 20.52 -14.33
C TYR A 442 -28.76 20.20 -12.85
N ILE A 443 -27.96 20.92 -12.08
CA ILE A 443 -28.05 21.02 -10.62
C ILE A 443 -28.08 22.50 -10.28
N ASN A 444 -29.14 22.93 -9.60
CA ASN A 444 -29.33 24.28 -9.12
C ASN A 444 -29.41 24.25 -7.59
N LEU A 445 -28.52 24.99 -6.93
CA LEU A 445 -28.52 25.19 -5.47
C LEU A 445 -28.77 26.68 -5.24
N LYS A 446 -29.79 27.00 -4.45
CA LYS A 446 -30.11 28.36 -4.00
C LYS A 446 -29.99 28.47 -2.50
N ASP A 447 -29.44 29.60 -2.07
CA ASP A 447 -29.28 30.00 -0.66
C ASP A 447 -28.65 28.89 0.21
N GLY A 448 -27.66 28.24 -0.36
CA GLY A 448 -26.96 27.16 0.31
C GLY A 448 -26.15 27.66 1.51
N PHE A 449 -26.12 26.82 2.56
CA PHE A 449 -25.37 27.05 3.77
C PHE A 449 -24.84 25.72 4.28
N VAL A 450 -23.57 25.69 4.68
CA VAL A 450 -22.92 24.52 5.25
C VAL A 450 -22.09 24.92 6.46
N LYS A 451 -22.41 24.35 7.62
CA LYS A 451 -21.62 24.46 8.85
C LYS A 451 -21.41 23.09 9.44
N THR A 452 -20.20 22.80 9.91
CA THR A 452 -19.88 21.52 10.54
C THR A 452 -19.27 21.73 11.91
N LYS A 453 -19.25 20.67 12.74
CA LYS A 453 -18.59 20.69 14.05
C LYS A 453 -17.08 20.88 13.98
N TYR A 454 -16.49 20.72 12.81
CA TYR A 454 -15.04 20.73 12.61
C TYR A 454 -14.48 22.13 12.38
N TYR A 455 -15.34 23.09 12.05
CA TYR A 455 -14.95 24.49 11.84
C TYR A 455 -16.07 25.46 12.25
N PRO A 456 -15.75 26.54 13.01
CA PRO A 456 -16.78 27.40 13.59
C PRO A 456 -17.54 28.24 12.55
N ASN A 457 -16.87 28.67 11.47
CA ASN A 457 -17.46 29.54 10.47
C ASN A 457 -18.12 28.74 9.35
N PRO A 458 -19.33 29.07 8.93
CA PRO A 458 -20.04 28.41 7.82
C PRO A 458 -19.52 28.88 6.46
N ILE A 459 -19.82 28.09 5.45
CA ILE A 459 -19.89 28.55 4.06
C ILE A 459 -21.36 28.90 3.84
N GLN A 460 -21.63 30.14 3.42
CA GLN A 460 -22.99 30.67 3.30
C GLN A 460 -23.24 31.35 1.95
N ASN A 461 -24.50 31.68 1.67
CA ASN A 461 -24.94 32.31 0.42
C ASN A 461 -24.49 31.49 -0.81
N ILE A 462 -24.48 30.15 -0.68
CA ILE A 462 -24.03 29.29 -1.78
C ILE A 462 -25.14 29.29 -2.84
N ASN A 463 -24.84 29.85 -3.98
CA ASN A 463 -25.71 29.81 -5.15
C ASN A 463 -24.92 29.19 -6.31
N MET A 464 -25.49 28.19 -6.94
CA MET A 464 -24.82 27.43 -7.99
C MET A 464 -25.82 26.95 -9.03
N MET A 465 -25.55 27.22 -10.30
CA MET A 465 -26.22 26.58 -11.44
C MET A 465 -25.18 25.85 -12.27
N ALA A 466 -25.25 24.53 -12.29
CA ALA A 466 -24.37 23.66 -13.08
C ALA A 466 -25.19 22.92 -14.14
N ASN A 467 -24.78 23.03 -15.41
CA ASN A 467 -25.38 22.30 -16.52
C ASN A 467 -24.36 21.33 -17.12
N VAL A 468 -24.74 20.09 -17.36
CA VAL A 468 -23.93 19.07 -18.02
C VAL A 468 -24.65 18.64 -19.31
N ILE A 469 -23.96 18.72 -20.43
CA ILE A 469 -24.48 18.34 -21.74
C ILE A 469 -23.48 17.45 -22.45
N ASN A 470 -23.98 16.35 -23.00
CA ASN A 470 -23.25 15.49 -23.92
C ASN A 470 -24.22 14.94 -24.96
N THR A 471 -23.97 15.23 -26.22
CA THR A 471 -24.96 14.97 -27.30
C THR A 471 -24.66 13.69 -28.08
N ASP A 472 -23.39 13.32 -28.26
CA ASP A 472 -22.99 12.22 -29.14
C ASP A 472 -22.45 10.98 -28.38
N GLY A 473 -22.19 11.09 -27.08
CA GLY A 473 -21.67 9.98 -26.28
C GLY A 473 -20.17 9.93 -26.23
N THR A 474 -19.45 10.99 -26.63
CA THR A 474 -17.99 11.08 -26.57
C THR A 474 -17.52 12.16 -25.60
N PHE A 475 -16.27 12.08 -25.13
CA PHE A 475 -15.67 13.18 -24.37
C PHE A 475 -15.53 14.47 -25.16
N LYS A 476 -15.53 14.38 -26.50
CA LYS A 476 -15.46 15.54 -27.39
C LYS A 476 -16.71 16.44 -27.28
N SER A 477 -17.86 15.87 -27.10
CA SER A 477 -19.11 16.65 -26.99
C SER A 477 -19.48 16.96 -25.52
N LEU A 478 -18.66 16.53 -24.54
CA LEU A 478 -18.94 16.83 -23.14
C LEU A 478 -18.74 18.30 -22.87
N GLY A 479 -19.81 18.95 -22.39
CA GLY A 479 -19.84 20.31 -21.91
C GLY A 479 -20.26 20.38 -20.44
N LEU A 480 -19.60 21.23 -19.68
CA LEU A 480 -19.93 21.61 -18.30
C LEU A 480 -20.01 23.13 -18.22
N LYS A 481 -21.18 23.66 -17.91
CA LYS A 481 -21.40 25.09 -17.69
C LYS A 481 -21.75 25.34 -16.23
N LEU A 482 -20.94 26.11 -15.54
CA LEU A 482 -21.14 26.59 -14.17
C LEU A 482 -21.42 28.09 -14.22
N ASP A 483 -22.67 28.53 -13.90
CA ASP A 483 -23.09 29.91 -14.10
C ASP A 483 -24.07 30.39 -13.00
N PRO A 484 -23.63 31.20 -12.05
CA PRO A 484 -22.34 31.17 -11.40
C PRO A 484 -22.32 30.21 -10.19
N LEU A 485 -21.14 29.82 -9.71
CA LEU A 485 -20.97 29.40 -8.33
C LEU A 485 -20.59 30.63 -7.52
N ARG A 486 -21.43 31.05 -6.57
CA ARG A 486 -21.13 32.10 -5.60
C ARG A 486 -21.27 31.58 -4.20
N PHE A 487 -20.40 32.00 -3.31
CA PHE A 487 -20.53 31.74 -1.88
C PHE A 487 -19.70 32.72 -1.07
N ASP A 488 -20.05 32.87 0.20
CA ASP A 488 -19.27 33.65 1.17
C ASP A 488 -18.64 32.73 2.19
N PHE A 489 -17.36 32.96 2.43
CA PHE A 489 -16.60 32.25 3.46
C PHE A 489 -15.76 33.22 4.27
N GLU A 490 -16.00 33.29 5.59
CA GLU A 490 -15.34 34.23 6.51
C GLU A 490 -15.45 35.70 6.04
N GLY A 491 -16.61 36.08 5.53
CA GLY A 491 -16.86 37.45 5.05
C GLY A 491 -16.25 37.77 3.68
N ASN A 492 -15.62 36.78 3.03
CA ASN A 492 -15.05 36.98 1.71
C ASN A 492 -15.93 36.31 0.63
N PRO A 493 -16.48 37.10 -0.32
CA PRO A 493 -17.22 36.52 -1.43
C PRO A 493 -16.30 35.85 -2.44
N VAL A 494 -16.76 34.69 -2.93
CA VAL A 494 -16.11 33.95 -4.01
C VAL A 494 -17.11 33.76 -5.14
N SER A 495 -16.69 34.03 -6.36
CA SER A 495 -17.51 33.83 -7.58
C SER A 495 -16.70 33.09 -8.65
N VAL A 496 -17.30 32.05 -9.22
CA VAL A 496 -16.70 31.28 -10.32
C VAL A 496 -17.75 31.07 -11.40
N ASN A 497 -17.46 31.50 -12.62
CA ASN A 497 -18.18 31.11 -13.83
C ASN A 497 -17.24 30.24 -14.66
N ALA A 498 -17.75 29.12 -15.20
CA ALA A 498 -16.97 28.26 -16.07
C ALA A 498 -17.85 27.71 -17.21
N ASP A 499 -17.32 27.73 -18.41
CA ASP A 499 -17.85 27.02 -19.58
C ASP A 499 -16.71 26.17 -20.15
N LEU A 500 -16.86 24.86 -20.00
CA LEU A 500 -15.85 23.87 -20.37
C LEU A 500 -16.48 22.94 -21.40
N GLN A 501 -15.87 22.82 -22.55
CA GLN A 501 -16.39 22.02 -23.67
C GLN A 501 -15.27 21.23 -24.30
N ASN A 502 -15.60 20.06 -24.86
CA ASN A 502 -14.67 19.20 -25.58
C ASN A 502 -13.43 18.83 -24.71
N THR A 503 -13.59 17.85 -23.83
CA THR A 503 -12.51 17.43 -22.93
C THR A 503 -11.32 16.72 -23.63
N GLU A 504 -11.42 16.41 -24.94
CA GLU A 504 -10.27 15.92 -25.73
C GLU A 504 -9.35 17.04 -26.19
N ASP A 505 -9.92 18.21 -26.47
CA ASP A 505 -9.24 19.46 -26.82
C ASP A 505 -10.00 20.61 -26.13
N LEU A 506 -9.77 20.70 -24.81
CA LEU A 506 -10.57 21.51 -23.91
C LEU A 506 -10.69 22.96 -24.37
N LEU A 507 -11.92 23.36 -24.69
CA LEU A 507 -12.31 24.75 -24.85
C LEU A 507 -12.78 25.24 -23.48
N TYR A 508 -12.15 26.27 -22.96
CA TYR A 508 -12.46 26.81 -21.64
C TYR A 508 -12.73 28.31 -21.65
N LYS A 509 -13.71 28.71 -20.87
CA LYS A 509 -13.99 30.11 -20.54
C LYS A 509 -14.30 30.17 -19.04
N ILE A 510 -13.35 30.69 -18.25
CA ILE A 510 -13.43 30.68 -16.80
C ILE A 510 -13.23 32.11 -16.29
N LYS A 511 -14.14 32.57 -15.45
CA LYS A 511 -13.96 33.77 -14.64
C LYS A 511 -14.01 33.38 -13.18
N ALA A 512 -12.97 33.71 -12.42
CA ALA A 512 -12.88 33.40 -11.02
C ALA A 512 -12.40 34.62 -10.24
N LYS A 513 -13.18 35.03 -9.23
CA LYS A 513 -12.85 36.17 -8.39
C LYS A 513 -13.16 35.87 -6.92
N GLY A 514 -12.22 36.16 -6.05
CA GLY A 514 -12.45 35.96 -4.63
C GLY A 514 -11.19 35.78 -3.81
N VAL A 515 -11.40 35.65 -2.51
CA VAL A 515 -10.35 35.40 -1.52
C VAL A 515 -10.76 34.17 -0.72
N LEU A 516 -9.90 33.17 -0.69
CA LEU A 516 -10.21 31.88 -0.06
C LEU A 516 -9.05 31.41 0.82
N ASN A 517 -9.33 31.17 2.10
CA ASN A 517 -8.41 30.43 2.97
C ASN A 517 -8.64 28.91 2.78
N VAL A 518 -7.73 28.27 2.03
CA VAL A 518 -7.87 26.87 1.63
C VAL A 518 -7.87 25.93 2.84
N GLY A 519 -6.98 26.17 3.81
CA GLY A 519 -6.91 25.32 5.00
C GLY A 519 -8.15 25.43 5.89
N ARG A 520 -8.80 26.58 5.92
CA ARG A 520 -9.99 26.83 6.73
C ARG A 520 -11.23 26.23 6.06
N ILE A 521 -11.45 26.50 4.77
CA ILE A 521 -12.58 25.91 4.05
C ILE A 521 -12.48 24.38 4.02
N TYR A 522 -11.27 23.85 3.91
CA TYR A 522 -11.03 22.41 3.94
C TYR A 522 -11.42 21.77 5.28
N LYS A 523 -11.18 22.45 6.41
CA LYS A 523 -11.61 21.99 7.74
C LYS A 523 -13.13 21.83 7.85
N VAL A 524 -13.90 22.61 7.11
CA VAL A 524 -15.37 22.47 7.09
C VAL A 524 -15.77 21.05 6.67
N PHE A 525 -15.09 20.43 5.71
CA PHE A 525 -15.42 19.11 5.16
C PHE A 525 -14.68 17.94 5.83
N ALA A 526 -13.74 18.21 6.77
CA ALA A 526 -13.02 17.21 7.58
C ALA A 526 -12.44 16.01 6.82
N LYS A 527 -11.95 16.20 5.59
CA LYS A 527 -11.36 15.13 4.78
C LYS A 527 -9.96 14.82 5.29
N LYS A 528 -9.72 13.62 5.82
CA LYS A 528 -8.41 13.17 6.27
C LYS A 528 -7.47 12.97 5.06
N GLY A 529 -6.19 13.31 5.22
CA GLY A 529 -5.13 12.97 4.25
C GLY A 529 -4.66 14.11 3.33
N LEU A 530 -5.26 15.30 3.38
CA LEU A 530 -4.74 16.49 2.69
C LEU A 530 -4.41 17.58 3.72
N ASP A 531 -3.14 17.89 3.92
CA ASP A 531 -2.71 19.01 4.76
C ASP A 531 -2.43 20.22 3.85
N ILE A 532 -3.51 20.89 3.45
CA ILE A 532 -3.44 22.13 2.67
C ILE A 532 -3.82 23.28 3.57
N SER A 533 -3.00 24.34 3.56
CA SER A 533 -3.30 25.59 4.26
C SER A 533 -2.84 26.79 3.45
N GLY A 534 -3.37 27.95 3.76
CA GLY A 534 -2.97 29.23 3.15
C GLY A 534 -4.10 29.99 2.52
N LEU A 535 -3.77 31.18 1.99
CA LEU A 535 -4.70 32.12 1.39
C LEU A 535 -4.49 32.18 -0.13
N ILE A 536 -5.58 32.03 -0.87
CA ILE A 536 -5.64 32.22 -2.33
C ILE A 536 -6.50 33.45 -2.59
N MET A 537 -5.98 34.41 -3.33
CA MET A 537 -6.71 35.54 -3.89
C MET A 537 -6.65 35.44 -5.40
N ALA A 538 -7.80 35.45 -6.06
CA ALA A 538 -7.92 35.31 -7.50
C ALA A 538 -8.77 36.42 -8.09
N ASP A 539 -8.34 36.96 -9.21
CA ASP A 539 -9.15 37.74 -10.15
C ASP A 539 -8.70 37.35 -11.56
N LEU A 540 -9.36 36.35 -12.12
CA LEU A 540 -8.95 35.64 -13.32
C LEU A 540 -10.05 35.65 -14.39
N SER A 541 -9.66 35.90 -15.62
CA SER A 541 -10.47 35.69 -16.84
C SER A 541 -9.64 34.86 -17.81
N LEU A 542 -9.97 33.60 -17.96
CA LEU A 542 -9.26 32.61 -18.76
C LEU A 542 -10.14 32.16 -19.90
N ASN A 543 -9.67 32.30 -21.14
CA ASN A 543 -10.40 31.91 -22.34
C ASN A 543 -9.44 31.34 -23.38
N GLY A 544 -9.70 30.15 -23.85
CA GLY A 544 -8.83 29.51 -24.82
C GLY A 544 -9.23 28.07 -25.14
N ARG A 545 -8.40 27.45 -25.97
CA ARG A 545 -8.48 26.05 -26.32
C ARG A 545 -7.12 25.40 -26.09
N GLN A 546 -7.15 24.15 -25.64
CA GLN A 546 -5.92 23.42 -25.32
C GLN A 546 -4.94 23.36 -26.50
N SER A 547 -5.44 22.99 -27.69
CA SER A 547 -4.61 22.89 -28.90
C SER A 547 -3.95 24.20 -29.28
N TYR A 548 -4.51 25.35 -28.90
CA TYR A 548 -3.86 26.64 -29.18
C TYR A 548 -2.50 26.79 -28.52
N ALA A 549 -2.38 26.30 -27.28
CA ALA A 549 -1.10 26.30 -26.58
C ALA A 549 -0.13 25.25 -27.14
N THR A 550 -0.63 24.03 -27.46
CA THR A 550 0.22 22.93 -27.91
C THR A 550 0.70 23.05 -29.36
N THR A 551 -0.02 23.80 -30.19
CA THR A 551 0.33 24.06 -31.61
C THR A 551 0.91 25.44 -31.85
N GLY A 552 1.24 26.18 -30.79
CA GLY A 552 1.87 27.51 -30.90
C GLY A 552 0.95 28.64 -31.36
N GLN A 553 -0.38 28.42 -31.38
CA GLN A 553 -1.38 29.43 -31.76
C GLN A 553 -1.73 30.35 -30.58
N TYR A 554 -0.72 30.88 -29.93
CA TYR A 554 -0.82 31.64 -28.68
C TYR A 554 -1.68 32.91 -28.79
N SER A 555 -1.74 33.51 -29.96
CA SER A 555 -2.58 34.70 -30.21
C SER A 555 -4.07 34.46 -30.04
N LYS A 556 -4.52 33.18 -30.03
CA LYS A 556 -5.90 32.77 -29.78
C LYS A 556 -6.21 32.56 -28.29
N LEU A 557 -5.23 32.63 -27.41
CA LEU A 557 -5.41 32.56 -25.95
C LEU A 557 -5.67 33.94 -25.38
N ASP A 558 -6.71 34.08 -24.58
CA ASP A 558 -7.07 35.29 -23.86
C ASP A 558 -7.16 35.01 -22.36
N ASN A 559 -6.03 34.66 -21.76
CA ASN A 559 -5.90 34.41 -20.33
C ASN A 559 -5.35 35.68 -19.66
N LYS A 560 -6.11 36.24 -18.73
CA LYS A 560 -5.78 37.49 -18.02
C LYS A 560 -6.10 37.39 -16.55
N GLY A 561 -5.37 38.18 -15.74
CA GLY A 561 -5.69 38.33 -14.34
C GLY A 561 -4.55 37.99 -13.41
N THR A 562 -4.85 37.94 -12.13
CA THR A 562 -3.88 37.72 -11.07
C THR A 562 -4.34 36.57 -10.17
N LEU A 563 -3.35 35.78 -9.70
CA LEU A 563 -3.50 34.81 -8.66
C LEU A 563 -2.42 35.06 -7.60
N ILE A 564 -2.83 35.30 -6.37
CA ILE A 564 -1.93 35.55 -5.26
C ILE A 564 -2.09 34.42 -4.24
N LEU A 565 -0.98 33.79 -3.92
CA LEU A 565 -0.88 32.75 -2.90
C LEU A 565 -0.11 33.29 -1.70
N LYS A 566 -0.63 33.09 -0.47
CA LYS A 566 0.06 33.47 0.75
C LYS A 566 0.02 32.32 1.75
N ASN A 567 1.18 31.96 2.29
CA ASN A 567 1.35 30.93 3.31
C ASN A 567 0.74 29.59 2.91
N ILE A 568 0.88 29.22 1.63
CA ILE A 568 0.39 27.94 1.11
C ILE A 568 1.36 26.83 1.50
N LYS A 569 0.85 25.82 2.21
CA LYS A 569 1.53 24.55 2.43
C LYS A 569 0.97 23.54 1.44
N ALA A 570 1.82 22.85 0.72
CA ALA A 570 1.43 21.84 -0.28
C ALA A 570 2.31 20.60 -0.17
N THR A 571 1.71 19.44 -0.22
CA THR A 571 2.41 18.15 -0.28
C THR A 571 2.19 17.54 -1.66
N THR A 572 3.23 16.98 -2.27
CA THR A 572 3.17 16.33 -3.58
C THR A 572 3.74 14.92 -3.53
N GLU A 573 3.34 14.08 -4.47
CA GLU A 573 3.88 12.73 -4.61
C GLU A 573 5.37 12.66 -4.97
N TYR A 574 5.92 13.75 -5.52
CA TYR A 574 7.33 13.85 -5.94
C TYR A 574 8.26 14.36 -4.83
N LEU A 575 7.70 14.95 -3.77
CA LEU A 575 8.48 15.59 -2.73
C LEU A 575 8.19 14.94 -1.37
N PRO A 576 9.21 14.41 -0.69
CA PRO A 576 9.02 13.72 0.60
C PRO A 576 8.59 14.63 1.75
N LYS A 577 8.71 15.94 1.62
CA LYS A 577 8.26 16.95 2.60
C LYS A 577 7.26 17.90 1.98
N SER A 578 6.52 18.64 2.82
CA SER A 578 5.63 19.69 2.35
C SER A 578 6.41 20.88 1.78
N PHE A 579 5.96 21.37 0.64
CA PHE A 579 6.43 22.61 0.04
C PHE A 579 5.64 23.78 0.61
N TYR A 580 6.32 24.82 1.06
CA TYR A 580 5.70 26.00 1.67
C TYR A 580 5.93 27.24 0.81
N ILE A 581 4.86 27.79 0.25
CA ILE A 581 4.88 29.05 -0.50
C ILE A 581 4.56 30.19 0.47
N LYS A 582 5.56 30.98 0.85
CA LYS A 582 5.36 32.15 1.70
C LYS A 582 4.54 33.20 0.97
N GLU A 583 4.88 33.46 -0.28
CA GLU A 583 4.19 34.37 -1.16
C GLU A 583 4.40 33.96 -2.62
N GLY A 584 3.33 33.97 -3.40
CA GLY A 584 3.34 33.73 -4.83
C GLY A 584 2.41 34.75 -5.50
N ASN A 585 2.94 35.62 -6.36
CA ASN A 585 2.15 36.52 -7.19
C ASN A 585 2.29 36.10 -8.65
N PHE A 586 1.19 35.65 -9.21
CA PHE A 586 1.12 35.12 -10.57
C PHE A 586 0.23 36.03 -11.42
N GLN A 587 0.73 36.44 -12.55
CA GLN A 587 0.01 37.23 -13.54
C GLN A 587 -0.20 36.36 -14.79
N PHE A 588 -1.45 36.17 -15.18
CA PHE A 588 -1.80 35.52 -16.42
C PHE A 588 -1.82 36.54 -17.57
N GLU A 589 -1.16 36.17 -18.66
CA GLU A 589 -1.07 36.99 -19.85
C GLU A 589 -0.99 36.05 -21.06
N ASN A 590 -2.13 35.85 -21.71
CA ASN A 590 -2.32 34.88 -22.78
C ASN A 590 -1.86 33.46 -22.40
N GLU A 591 -0.82 32.93 -23.04
CA GLU A 591 -0.27 31.60 -22.76
C GLU A 591 0.61 31.54 -21.54
N LYS A 592 1.04 32.69 -21.02
CA LYS A 592 2.02 32.78 -19.92
C LYS A 592 1.37 32.99 -18.58
N MET A 593 1.82 32.20 -17.61
CA MET A 593 1.63 32.51 -16.20
C MET A 593 2.97 33.04 -15.65
N TRP A 594 3.05 34.35 -15.51
CA TRP A 594 4.22 35.02 -14.95
C TRP A 594 4.30 34.86 -13.45
N PHE A 595 5.45 34.47 -12.96
CA PHE A 595 5.83 34.51 -11.54
C PHE A 595 6.47 35.86 -11.27
N ARG A 596 5.70 36.83 -10.80
CA ARG A 596 6.22 38.19 -10.50
C ARG A 596 6.93 38.27 -9.17
N LYS A 597 6.49 37.43 -8.22
CA LYS A 597 7.11 37.28 -6.92
C LYS A 597 6.72 35.90 -6.42
N PHE A 598 7.70 35.03 -6.29
CA PHE A 598 7.46 33.69 -5.76
C PHE A 598 8.57 33.35 -4.78
N ASN A 599 8.21 33.27 -3.51
CA ASN A 599 9.09 32.87 -2.43
C ASN A 599 8.55 31.61 -1.76
N ALA A 600 9.35 30.57 -1.75
CA ALA A 600 8.97 29.29 -1.22
C ALA A 600 10.11 28.65 -0.42
N THR A 601 9.78 27.71 0.45
CA THR A 601 10.74 26.87 1.16
C THR A 601 10.35 25.41 1.07
N TYR A 602 11.34 24.55 1.12
CA TYR A 602 11.20 23.11 1.23
C TYR A 602 12.19 22.60 2.27
N GLY A 603 11.69 22.22 3.43
CA GLY A 603 12.53 21.93 4.59
C GLY A 603 13.40 23.14 4.96
N LYS A 604 14.72 22.97 4.84
CA LYS A 604 15.71 24.05 5.08
C LYS A 604 16.03 24.87 3.83
N SER A 605 15.60 24.39 2.66
CA SER A 605 15.87 25.02 1.36
C SER A 605 14.92 26.17 1.10
N ASP A 606 15.43 27.28 0.54
CA ASP A 606 14.65 28.44 0.12
C ASP A 606 14.78 28.70 -1.39
N PHE A 607 13.70 29.21 -1.99
CA PHE A 607 13.62 29.50 -3.42
C PHE A 607 12.90 30.83 -3.67
N ALA A 608 13.54 31.71 -4.39
CA ALA A 608 12.93 32.90 -4.96
C ALA A 608 12.95 32.77 -6.49
N LEU A 609 11.76 32.60 -7.09
CA LEU A 609 11.62 32.39 -8.54
C LEU A 609 11.01 33.61 -9.20
N ASN A 610 11.51 33.95 -10.37
CA ASN A 610 10.95 34.92 -11.28
C ASN A 610 11.00 34.33 -12.69
N GLY A 611 9.95 34.43 -13.46
CA GLY A 611 9.86 33.79 -14.77
C GLY A 611 8.45 33.53 -15.20
N TYR A 612 8.28 32.48 -16.00
CA TYR A 612 6.94 32.12 -16.47
C TYR A 612 6.80 30.62 -16.73
N LEU A 613 5.56 30.17 -16.66
CA LEU A 613 5.10 28.87 -17.16
C LEU A 613 4.17 29.05 -18.36
N LEU A 614 4.24 28.10 -19.28
CA LEU A 614 3.31 27.90 -20.37
C LEU A 614 2.48 26.66 -20.12
N ASN A 615 1.35 26.56 -20.77
CA ASN A 615 0.45 25.40 -20.74
C ASN A 615 -0.12 25.06 -19.34
N THR A 616 -0.13 26.03 -18.43
CA THR A 616 -0.55 25.82 -17.03
C THR A 616 -2.00 25.39 -16.90
N ILE A 617 -2.92 25.97 -17.67
CA ILE A 617 -4.36 25.66 -17.59
C ILE A 617 -4.62 24.18 -17.93
N ASN A 618 -4.00 23.68 -19.01
CA ASN A 618 -4.17 22.29 -19.42
C ASN A 618 -3.55 21.32 -18.42
N TYR A 619 -2.39 21.64 -17.91
CA TYR A 619 -1.72 20.82 -16.90
C TYR A 619 -2.56 20.65 -15.63
N PHE A 620 -3.17 21.72 -15.15
CA PHE A 620 -3.98 21.67 -13.92
C PHE A 620 -5.36 21.05 -14.13
N LEU A 621 -5.97 21.20 -15.29
CA LEU A 621 -7.31 20.65 -15.57
C LEU A 621 -7.29 19.18 -15.98
N GLU A 622 -6.31 18.75 -16.76
CA GLU A 622 -6.27 17.37 -17.30
C GLU A 622 -5.26 16.47 -16.61
N ARG A 623 -4.33 17.02 -15.81
CA ARG A 623 -3.16 16.30 -15.25
C ARG A 623 -2.31 15.57 -16.30
N LYS A 624 -2.51 15.87 -17.57
CA LYS A 624 -1.79 15.35 -18.73
C LYS A 624 -1.16 16.52 -19.48
N GLY A 625 0.06 16.38 -19.88
CA GLY A 625 0.76 17.41 -20.60
C GLY A 625 2.03 17.85 -19.91
N THR A 626 2.89 18.48 -20.66
CA THR A 626 4.19 18.98 -20.17
C THR A 626 4.06 20.45 -19.82
N LEU A 627 4.48 20.83 -18.62
CA LEU A 627 4.67 22.23 -18.22
C LEU A 627 5.98 22.72 -18.83
N HIS A 628 5.90 23.77 -19.64
CA HIS A 628 7.08 24.46 -20.15
C HIS A 628 7.32 25.74 -19.36
N GLY A 629 8.58 26.06 -19.10
CA GLY A 629 8.88 27.29 -18.35
C GLY A 629 10.31 27.76 -18.44
N LYS A 630 10.47 29.03 -18.12
CA LYS A 630 11.79 29.66 -17.98
C LYS A 630 11.82 30.53 -16.73
N PHE A 631 12.83 30.31 -15.89
CA PHE A 631 12.94 30.97 -14.60
C PHE A 631 14.35 31.48 -14.34
N THR A 632 14.43 32.53 -13.52
CA THR A 632 15.58 32.86 -12.72
C THR A 632 15.31 32.46 -11.29
N MET A 633 16.22 31.73 -10.67
CA MET A 633 16.14 31.29 -9.28
C MET A 633 17.25 31.94 -8.45
N ASN A 634 16.87 32.48 -7.32
CA ASN A 634 17.80 32.88 -6.27
C ASN A 634 17.50 32.06 -5.01
N SER A 635 18.54 31.58 -4.36
CA SER A 635 18.45 30.85 -3.10
C SER A 635 19.60 31.25 -2.17
N ASN A 636 19.32 31.33 -0.88
CA ASN A 636 20.37 31.48 0.12
C ASN A 636 20.95 30.11 0.52
N TYR A 637 20.09 29.09 0.58
CA TYR A 637 20.50 27.75 0.99
C TYR A 637 19.64 26.67 0.33
N ILE A 638 20.29 25.66 -0.22
CA ILE A 638 19.66 24.45 -0.76
C ILE A 638 20.29 23.24 -0.08
N LEU A 639 19.48 22.40 0.58
CA LEU A 639 19.87 21.09 1.10
C LEU A 639 19.34 20.00 0.16
N VAL A 640 20.24 19.44 -0.65
CA VAL A 640 19.86 18.48 -1.71
C VAL A 640 19.27 17.20 -1.11
N ASP A 641 19.74 16.77 0.06
CA ASP A 641 19.29 15.55 0.74
C ASP A 641 17.78 15.56 1.04
N GLU A 642 17.16 16.72 1.15
CA GLU A 642 15.72 16.85 1.39
C GLU A 642 14.86 16.44 0.19
N PHE A 643 15.43 16.40 -1.01
CA PHE A 643 14.75 16.01 -2.25
C PHE A 643 14.91 14.52 -2.57
N MET A 644 15.66 13.78 -1.76
CA MET A 644 15.83 12.34 -1.94
C MET A 644 14.54 11.61 -1.58
N ALA A 645 14.21 10.56 -2.35
CA ALA A 645 13.02 9.76 -2.14
C ALA A 645 13.01 9.11 -0.75
N LEU A 646 11.87 9.17 -0.06
CA LEU A 646 11.67 8.42 1.19
C LEU A 646 11.62 6.92 0.89
N LYS A 647 12.12 6.11 1.84
CA LYS A 647 12.02 4.66 1.77
C LYS A 647 10.54 4.27 1.69
N SER A 648 10.05 3.94 0.51
CA SER A 648 8.74 3.33 0.33
C SER A 648 8.86 1.88 0.81
N GLY A 649 8.02 1.47 1.77
CA GLY A 649 7.84 0.05 2.06
C GLY A 649 7.38 -0.70 0.81
N ASP A 650 7.84 -1.91 0.63
CA ASP A 650 7.85 -2.77 -0.55
C ASP A 650 6.53 -2.97 -1.32
N ASN A 651 5.87 -1.90 -1.80
CA ASN A 651 4.75 -2.12 -2.72
C ASN A 651 4.49 -0.91 -3.65
N PRO A 652 4.84 -0.97 -4.95
CA PRO A 652 4.65 0.13 -5.89
C PRO A 652 3.17 0.42 -6.26
N ASN A 653 2.21 -0.38 -5.78
CA ASN A 653 0.77 -0.25 -6.08
C ASN A 653 -0.11 0.13 -4.87
N LYS A 654 0.48 0.48 -3.72
CA LYS A 654 -0.31 1.07 -2.64
C LYS A 654 -0.32 2.58 -2.80
N SER A 655 -1.52 3.13 -3.01
CA SER A 655 -1.83 4.51 -2.62
C SER A 655 -1.21 4.79 -1.26
N ILE A 656 -0.29 5.76 -1.19
CA ILE A 656 0.39 6.16 0.03
C ILE A 656 -0.68 6.68 1.00
N GLU A 657 -1.19 5.82 1.86
CA GLU A 657 -1.70 6.26 3.15
C GLU A 657 -0.48 6.70 3.95
N LEU A 658 -0.28 8.01 3.98
CA LEU A 658 0.69 8.65 4.84
C LEU A 658 0.28 8.37 6.30
N GLU A 659 0.80 7.30 6.85
CA GLU A 659 0.89 7.12 8.28
C GLU A 659 1.89 8.18 8.76
N TYR A 660 1.39 9.24 9.39
CA TYR A 660 2.21 10.23 10.08
C TYR A 660 2.90 9.53 11.26
N ALA A 661 4.06 8.96 11.01
CA ALA A 661 4.99 8.67 12.07
C ALA A 661 5.48 10.01 12.63
N LYS A 662 5.21 10.24 13.89
CA LYS A 662 5.86 11.27 14.71
C LYS A 662 7.32 10.87 14.90
N GLU A 663 8.16 11.05 13.90
CA GLU A 663 9.59 10.98 14.03
C GLU A 663 10.22 12.25 13.49
N GLU A 664 10.82 12.99 14.38
CA GLU A 664 11.60 14.21 14.15
C GLU A 664 12.90 13.94 13.38
N ASN A 665 12.96 13.20 12.37
CA ASN A 665 13.98 13.06 11.32
C ASN A 665 13.84 11.67 10.65
N PRO A 666 13.00 11.50 9.64
CA PRO A 666 13.15 10.34 8.79
C PRO A 666 14.50 10.48 8.06
N LYS A 667 15.39 9.53 8.22
CA LYS A 667 16.61 9.42 7.40
C LYS A 667 16.13 9.19 5.96
N SER A 668 16.17 10.24 5.14
CA SER A 668 15.84 10.16 3.74
C SER A 668 16.76 9.15 3.05
N SER A 669 16.20 8.13 2.43
CA SER A 669 16.96 7.16 1.62
C SER A 669 16.26 7.03 0.27
N GLY A 670 17.03 7.11 -0.81
CA GLY A 670 16.54 7.08 -2.18
C GLY A 670 17.22 8.14 -3.03
N VAL A 671 16.94 8.14 -4.33
CA VAL A 671 17.47 9.12 -5.28
C VAL A 671 16.50 10.28 -5.47
N VAL A 672 16.96 11.39 -6.02
CA VAL A 672 16.09 12.52 -6.40
C VAL A 672 15.20 12.10 -7.57
N ILE A 673 13.89 12.15 -7.40
CA ILE A 673 12.92 11.81 -8.46
C ILE A 673 12.68 13.05 -9.33
N VAL A 674 12.82 12.88 -10.64
CA VAL A 674 12.65 13.95 -11.62
C VAL A 674 11.31 13.82 -12.35
N PRO A 675 10.39 14.79 -12.23
CA PRO A 675 9.11 14.74 -12.94
C PRO A 675 9.29 14.68 -14.47
N LYS A 676 8.62 13.73 -15.13
CA LYS A 676 8.73 13.53 -16.58
C LYS A 676 7.94 14.55 -17.40
N ASN A 677 6.97 15.17 -16.79
CA ASN A 677 6.06 16.15 -17.40
C ASN A 677 6.45 17.61 -17.16
N LEU A 678 7.72 17.85 -16.91
CA LEU A 678 8.31 19.18 -16.83
C LEU A 678 9.33 19.38 -17.95
N ASP A 679 9.26 20.56 -18.58
CA ASP A 679 10.27 21.08 -19.52
C ASP A 679 10.56 22.52 -19.09
N VAL A 680 11.46 22.67 -18.12
CA VAL A 680 11.74 23.94 -17.46
C VAL A 680 13.22 24.23 -17.50
N SER A 681 13.56 25.44 -17.91
CA SER A 681 14.91 25.99 -17.81
C SER A 681 15.01 27.00 -16.67
N LEU A 682 16.14 26.98 -15.99
CA LEU A 682 16.39 27.73 -14.77
C LEU A 682 17.78 28.38 -14.78
N ASP A 683 17.86 29.69 -14.76
CA ASP A 683 19.10 30.43 -14.46
C ASP A 683 19.23 30.43 -12.92
N ALA A 684 20.05 29.54 -12.40
CA ALA A 684 20.18 29.32 -10.95
C ALA A 684 21.32 30.17 -10.34
N ASN A 685 21.04 30.79 -9.20
CA ASN A 685 22.01 31.48 -8.36
C ASN A 685 21.73 31.08 -6.90
N ALA A 686 22.57 30.24 -6.31
CA ALA A 686 22.45 29.79 -4.95
C ALA A 686 23.72 30.15 -4.14
N LYS A 687 23.55 30.85 -3.00
CA LYS A 687 24.69 31.22 -2.16
C LYS A 687 25.38 30.00 -1.57
N LYS A 688 24.58 29.02 -1.13
CA LYS A 688 25.09 27.81 -0.52
C LYS A 688 24.22 26.62 -0.92
N VAL A 689 24.83 25.57 -1.43
CA VAL A 689 24.21 24.26 -1.70
C VAL A 689 24.92 23.20 -0.89
N ASP A 690 24.20 22.42 -0.12
CA ASP A 690 24.70 21.35 0.73
C ASP A 690 24.21 20.00 0.19
N PHE A 691 25.13 19.11 -0.07
CA PHE A 691 24.85 17.76 -0.47
C PHE A 691 25.67 16.78 0.37
N LYS A 692 25.02 16.07 1.29
CA LYS A 692 25.68 15.12 2.22
C LYS A 692 26.84 15.76 3.01
N GLY A 693 26.68 17.01 3.43
CA GLY A 693 27.71 17.76 4.14
C GLY A 693 28.79 18.36 3.24
N LEU A 694 28.78 18.09 1.93
CA LEU A 694 29.63 18.77 0.96
C LEU A 694 29.01 20.12 0.59
N VAL A 695 29.69 21.19 0.96
CA VAL A 695 29.20 22.55 0.79
C VAL A 695 29.76 23.18 -0.48
N LEU A 696 28.85 23.54 -1.40
CA LEU A 696 29.12 24.31 -2.61
C LEU A 696 28.67 25.75 -2.38
N ASN A 697 29.57 26.70 -2.53
CA ASN A 697 29.26 28.13 -2.35
C ASN A 697 29.16 28.83 -3.70
N HIS A 698 28.38 29.91 -3.74
CA HIS A 698 28.23 30.81 -4.91
C HIS A 698 27.93 30.04 -6.22
N LEU A 699 27.03 29.06 -6.15
CA LEU A 699 26.63 28.32 -7.32
C LEU A 699 25.85 29.20 -8.29
N LYS A 700 26.32 29.25 -9.52
CA LYS A 700 25.66 29.90 -10.65
C LYS A 700 25.72 29.03 -11.88
N GLY A 701 24.62 28.92 -12.61
CA GLY A 701 24.58 28.09 -13.83
C GLY A 701 23.15 27.93 -14.37
N ASN A 702 23.06 27.25 -15.48
CA ASN A 702 21.78 26.92 -16.10
C ASN A 702 21.40 25.49 -15.75
N ALA A 703 20.29 25.35 -15.09
CA ALA A 703 19.68 24.06 -14.86
C ALA A 703 18.46 23.89 -15.77
N SER A 704 18.25 22.70 -16.32
CA SER A 704 17.02 22.40 -17.03
C SER A 704 16.51 21.02 -16.65
N ILE A 705 15.20 20.89 -16.59
CA ILE A 705 14.50 19.64 -16.44
C ILE A 705 13.77 19.38 -17.75
N THR A 706 14.06 18.29 -18.40
CA THR A 706 13.37 17.88 -19.61
C THR A 706 13.35 16.36 -19.73
N ASN A 707 12.22 15.79 -20.14
CA ASN A 707 12.04 14.33 -20.31
C ASN A 707 12.47 13.49 -19.08
N GLY A 708 12.20 13.97 -17.86
CA GLY A 708 12.59 13.29 -16.63
C GLY A 708 14.11 13.26 -16.39
N GLN A 709 14.84 14.26 -16.87
CA GLN A 709 16.27 14.41 -16.66
C GLN A 709 16.59 15.84 -16.23
N ILE A 710 17.60 15.97 -15.37
CA ILE A 710 18.18 17.26 -15.00
C ILE A 710 19.46 17.44 -15.78
N TYR A 711 19.61 18.58 -16.42
CA TYR A 711 20.84 19.04 -17.05
C TYR A 711 21.34 20.27 -16.33
N LEU A 712 22.61 20.27 -15.99
CA LEU A 712 23.35 21.44 -15.51
C LEU A 712 24.32 21.85 -16.59
N LYS A 713 24.30 23.12 -17.02
CA LYS A 713 25.20 23.67 -18.04
C LYS A 713 25.85 24.94 -17.53
N ASN A 714 27.12 25.11 -17.85
CA ASN A 714 27.89 26.28 -17.44
C ASN A 714 27.76 26.56 -15.94
N THR A 715 27.73 25.50 -15.14
CA THR A 715 27.51 25.59 -13.69
C THR A 715 28.85 25.80 -13.01
N ALA A 716 29.00 26.93 -12.30
CA ALA A 716 30.21 27.28 -11.58
C ALA A 716 29.88 27.45 -10.08
N PHE A 717 30.74 26.92 -9.23
CA PHE A 717 30.62 27.02 -7.77
C PHE A 717 32.00 26.95 -7.11
N ASP A 718 32.07 27.37 -5.86
CA ASP A 718 33.26 27.25 -5.05
C ASP A 718 33.14 26.07 -4.10
N ILE A 719 34.15 25.20 -4.10
CA ILE A 719 34.27 24.06 -3.18
C ILE A 719 35.64 24.09 -2.51
N ILE A 720 35.68 23.99 -1.21
CA ILE A 720 36.92 24.05 -0.40
C ILE A 720 37.84 25.22 -0.77
N GLY A 721 37.25 26.32 -1.22
CA GLY A 721 38.00 27.55 -1.63
C GLY A 721 38.45 27.58 -3.07
N SER A 722 38.19 26.57 -3.90
CA SER A 722 38.55 26.51 -5.30
C SER A 722 37.34 26.67 -6.22
N ARG A 723 37.48 27.43 -7.32
CA ARG A 723 36.42 27.58 -8.31
C ARG A 723 36.32 26.35 -9.19
N MET A 724 35.13 25.75 -9.27
CA MET A 724 34.84 24.61 -10.12
C MET A 724 33.82 24.99 -11.19
N ASN A 725 34.02 24.50 -12.41
CA ASN A 725 33.04 24.56 -13.51
C ASN A 725 32.58 23.13 -13.81
N MET A 726 31.27 22.96 -13.98
CA MET A 726 30.67 21.65 -14.19
C MET A 726 29.51 21.70 -15.17
N ASP A 727 29.53 20.78 -16.11
CA ASP A 727 28.33 20.38 -16.86
C ASP A 727 27.92 18.98 -16.38
N ALA A 728 26.64 18.76 -16.19
CA ALA A 728 26.17 17.46 -15.71
C ALA A 728 24.80 17.10 -16.26
N ARG A 729 24.55 15.81 -16.36
CA ARG A 729 23.24 15.20 -16.62
C ARG A 729 22.94 14.20 -15.53
N TYR A 730 21.73 14.25 -15.03
CA TYR A 730 21.21 13.34 -14.03
C TYR A 730 19.86 12.75 -14.49
N LYS A 731 19.64 11.45 -14.27
CA LYS A 731 18.40 10.75 -14.57
C LYS A 731 18.12 9.71 -13.50
N ASP A 732 16.95 9.76 -12.89
CA ASP A 732 16.45 8.68 -12.04
C ASP A 732 16.05 7.47 -12.92
N LEU A 733 16.46 6.28 -12.51
CA LEU A 733 16.09 5.00 -13.11
C LEU A 733 14.96 4.34 -12.33
N SER A 734 15.00 4.51 -11.03
CA SER A 734 14.01 4.04 -10.06
C SER A 734 14.13 4.90 -8.79
N PRO A 735 13.21 4.79 -7.81
CA PRO A 735 13.37 5.47 -6.53
C PRO A 735 14.68 5.15 -5.76
N LEU A 736 15.35 4.07 -6.14
CA LEU A 736 16.56 3.57 -5.46
C LEU A 736 17.84 3.63 -6.32
N ALA A 737 17.74 4.08 -7.57
CA ALA A 737 18.86 4.12 -8.50
C ALA A 737 18.75 5.28 -9.48
N ALA A 738 19.88 5.88 -9.82
CA ALA A 738 19.99 6.92 -10.84
C ALA A 738 21.28 6.76 -11.64
N ASN A 739 21.38 7.45 -12.79
CA ASN A 739 22.64 7.60 -13.50
C ASN A 739 23.03 9.07 -13.66
N TYR A 740 24.31 9.29 -13.82
CA TYR A 740 24.86 10.62 -14.07
C TYR A 740 25.94 10.61 -15.13
N ASP A 741 26.15 11.75 -15.74
CA ASP A 741 27.22 12.05 -16.67
C ASP A 741 27.66 13.48 -16.40
N MET A 742 28.93 13.71 -16.11
CA MET A 742 29.44 15.03 -15.78
C MET A 742 30.83 15.31 -16.38
N ALA A 743 31.03 16.56 -16.74
CA ALA A 743 32.34 17.12 -17.07
C ALA A 743 32.66 18.23 -16.05
N LEU A 744 33.80 18.16 -15.43
CA LEU A 744 34.22 19.12 -14.40
C LEU A 744 35.62 19.64 -14.66
N LYS A 745 35.76 20.94 -14.40
CA LYS A 745 37.05 21.63 -14.46
C LYS A 745 37.26 22.39 -13.18
N VAL A 746 38.42 22.20 -12.59
CA VAL A 746 38.81 22.91 -11.39
C VAL A 746 40.25 23.41 -11.54
N GLN A 747 40.48 24.66 -11.12
CA GLN A 747 41.81 25.24 -11.06
C GLN A 747 42.16 25.44 -9.59
N ASP A 748 43.46 25.30 -9.29
CA ASP A 748 43.99 25.58 -7.95
C ASP A 748 43.30 24.81 -6.80
N PHE A 749 43.10 23.50 -7.01
CA PHE A 749 42.41 22.62 -6.08
C PHE A 749 43.38 22.10 -5.01
N ASN A 750 43.13 22.43 -3.75
CA ASN A 750 43.98 22.02 -2.64
C ASN A 750 43.75 20.54 -2.30
N VAL A 751 44.72 19.68 -2.59
CA VAL A 751 44.62 18.23 -2.46
C VAL A 751 44.37 17.80 -1.02
N GLN A 752 45.02 18.40 -0.03
CA GLN A 752 44.89 18.04 1.37
C GLN A 752 43.47 18.37 1.92
N ARG A 753 42.97 19.55 1.57
CA ARG A 753 41.63 19.94 1.92
C ARG A 753 40.62 19.04 1.26
N ALA A 754 40.83 18.72 -0.04
CA ALA A 754 39.97 17.82 -0.77
C ALA A 754 39.89 16.42 -0.14
N TYR A 755 41.07 15.88 0.23
CA TYR A 755 41.12 14.58 0.93
C TYR A 755 40.40 14.60 2.28
N LYS A 756 40.54 15.68 3.04
CA LYS A 756 39.93 15.83 4.37
C LYS A 756 38.43 16.07 4.31
N GLU A 757 37.96 16.92 3.38
CA GLU A 757 36.60 17.47 3.37
C GLU A 757 35.68 16.78 2.36
N ILE A 758 36.22 16.03 1.35
CA ILE A 758 35.41 15.39 0.31
C ILE A 758 35.54 13.86 0.41
N ASP A 759 34.49 13.18 0.86
CA ASP A 759 34.49 11.72 1.05
C ASP A 759 34.83 10.94 -0.22
N MET A 760 34.34 11.37 -1.38
CA MET A 760 34.62 10.73 -2.66
C MET A 760 36.11 10.80 -3.01
N VAL A 761 36.79 11.92 -2.73
CA VAL A 761 38.24 12.07 -2.94
C VAL A 761 39.00 11.14 -2.00
N ARG A 762 38.59 11.05 -0.75
CA ARG A 762 39.19 10.16 0.25
C ARG A 762 39.08 8.68 -0.14
N GLN A 763 37.99 8.30 -0.77
CA GLN A 763 37.76 6.91 -1.19
C GLN A 763 38.43 6.56 -2.51
N MET A 764 38.44 7.48 -3.49
CA MET A 764 38.96 7.24 -4.84
C MET A 764 40.45 7.54 -4.99
N ALA A 765 40.99 8.48 -4.24
CA ALA A 765 42.36 8.96 -4.31
C ALA A 765 43.08 8.82 -2.97
N THR A 766 43.22 7.59 -2.49
CA THR A 766 43.86 7.30 -1.18
C THR A 766 45.29 7.81 -1.09
N ALA A 767 46.02 7.89 -2.23
CA ALA A 767 47.36 8.48 -2.29
C ALA A 767 47.34 9.99 -2.02
N ALA A 768 46.22 10.66 -2.14
CA ALA A 768 46.10 12.10 -1.88
C ALA A 768 46.37 12.49 -0.42
N LYS A 769 46.33 11.53 0.51
CA LYS A 769 46.73 11.76 1.92
C LYS A 769 48.21 12.20 2.07
N ASP A 770 49.09 11.70 1.21
CA ASP A 770 50.54 11.92 1.20
C ASP A 770 50.98 13.04 0.25
N VAL A 771 50.02 13.73 -0.39
CA VAL A 771 50.23 14.78 -1.35
C VAL A 771 49.78 16.13 -0.78
N LYS A 772 50.69 17.12 -0.76
CA LYS A 772 50.40 18.50 -0.39
C LYS A 772 50.49 19.38 -1.63
N GLY A 773 49.60 20.37 -1.74
CA GLY A 773 49.73 21.36 -2.78
C GLY A 773 48.44 21.52 -3.60
N ILE A 774 48.63 22.07 -4.78
CA ILE A 774 47.56 22.54 -5.67
C ILE A 774 47.60 21.79 -6.99
N VAL A 775 46.44 21.26 -7.38
CA VAL A 775 46.24 20.56 -8.67
C VAL A 775 45.14 21.25 -9.48
N SER A 776 45.20 21.11 -10.78
CA SER A 776 44.09 21.44 -11.68
C SER A 776 43.54 20.15 -12.27
N LEU A 777 42.23 20.08 -12.44
CA LEU A 777 41.55 18.90 -12.96
C LEU A 777 40.68 19.28 -14.16
N ASP A 778 40.69 18.46 -15.21
CA ASP A 778 39.75 18.49 -16.32
C ASP A 778 39.30 17.07 -16.57
N TYR A 779 38.10 16.73 -16.05
CA TYR A 779 37.61 15.36 -15.95
C TYR A 779 36.22 15.18 -16.50
N LYS A 780 35.98 14.05 -17.16
CA LYS A 780 34.64 13.57 -17.52
C LYS A 780 34.38 12.26 -16.86
N LEU A 781 33.23 12.15 -16.19
CA LEU A 781 32.82 10.95 -15.46
C LEU A 781 31.35 10.66 -15.73
N LYS A 782 31.02 9.37 -15.92
CA LYS A 782 29.66 8.86 -15.95
C LYS A 782 29.56 7.57 -15.14
N GLY A 783 28.40 7.29 -14.63
CA GLY A 783 28.18 6.09 -13.81
C GLY A 783 26.78 6.07 -13.20
N ASP A 784 26.57 5.07 -12.36
CA ASP A 784 25.32 4.88 -11.63
C ASP A 784 25.47 5.31 -10.18
N LEU A 785 24.35 5.70 -9.59
CA LEU A 785 24.21 6.07 -8.18
C LEU A 785 23.31 5.05 -7.48
N ASP A 786 23.70 4.67 -6.28
CA ASP A 786 22.90 3.82 -5.40
C ASP A 786 21.77 4.60 -4.70
N LYS A 787 20.96 3.90 -3.88
CA LYS A 787 19.88 4.49 -3.08
C LYS A 787 20.31 5.61 -2.12
N ASN A 788 21.60 5.74 -1.87
CA ASN A 788 22.16 6.80 -1.04
C ASN A 788 22.78 7.91 -1.89
N MET A 789 22.53 7.95 -3.20
CA MET A 789 23.19 8.88 -4.15
C MET A 789 24.73 8.76 -4.12
N SER A 790 25.26 7.58 -3.80
CA SER A 790 26.70 7.30 -3.82
C SER A 790 27.07 6.62 -5.12
N PRO A 791 28.21 6.99 -5.75
CA PRO A 791 28.66 6.37 -6.99
C PRO A 791 28.89 4.87 -6.82
N ILE A 792 28.40 4.07 -7.76
CA ILE A 792 28.68 2.65 -7.86
C ILE A 792 29.98 2.50 -8.65
N TYR A 793 31.09 2.28 -7.97
CA TYR A 793 32.44 2.27 -8.58
C TYR A 793 32.59 1.32 -9.76
N ALA A 794 31.92 0.19 -9.76
CA ALA A 794 31.94 -0.77 -10.86
C ALA A 794 31.33 -0.23 -12.17
N SER A 795 30.45 0.77 -12.08
CA SER A 795 29.80 1.44 -13.23
C SER A 795 30.56 2.67 -13.71
N LEU A 796 31.60 3.07 -12.97
CA LEU A 796 32.29 4.32 -13.24
C LEU A 796 33.11 4.21 -14.53
N GLU A 797 32.85 5.11 -15.48
CA GLU A 797 33.61 5.27 -16.70
C GLU A 797 33.96 6.76 -16.91
N GLY A 798 35.12 7.00 -17.44
CA GLY A 798 35.56 8.36 -17.80
C GLY A 798 37.06 8.53 -17.81
N GLY A 799 37.49 9.76 -17.53
CA GLY A 799 38.92 10.08 -17.51
C GLY A 799 39.16 11.57 -17.66
N GLY A 800 40.41 11.95 -17.68
CA GLY A 800 40.81 13.34 -17.83
C GLY A 800 42.24 13.60 -17.41
N MET A 801 42.51 14.88 -17.30
CA MET A 801 43.86 15.43 -17.01
C MET A 801 43.94 15.91 -15.58
N VAL A 802 44.96 15.48 -14.87
CA VAL A 802 45.39 16.01 -13.56
C VAL A 802 46.70 16.78 -13.79
N ASN A 803 46.68 18.07 -13.59
CA ASN A 803 47.87 18.89 -13.68
C ASN A 803 48.37 19.25 -12.30
N LEU A 804 49.61 18.85 -11.98
CA LEU A 804 50.28 19.09 -10.69
C LEU A 804 51.05 20.41 -10.75
N ARG A 805 50.45 21.54 -10.37
CA ARG A 805 51.05 22.85 -10.46
C ARG A 805 52.12 23.10 -9.41
N ASP A 806 51.73 22.98 -8.14
CA ASP A 806 52.64 23.21 -7.00
C ASP A 806 52.38 22.14 -5.97
N VAL A 807 52.88 20.95 -6.27
CA VAL A 807 52.62 19.75 -5.48
C VAL A 807 53.90 19.24 -4.82
N GLU A 808 53.87 19.10 -3.53
CA GLU A 808 54.89 18.45 -2.72
C GLU A 808 54.39 17.03 -2.37
N VAL A 809 55.14 16.06 -2.81
CA VAL A 809 54.92 14.66 -2.46
C VAL A 809 55.97 14.24 -1.43
N LYS A 810 55.53 13.79 -0.26
CA LYS A 810 56.42 13.33 0.81
C LYS A 810 56.07 11.89 1.21
N ASN A 811 57.04 11.00 1.14
CA ASN A 811 56.94 9.62 1.63
C ASN A 811 55.78 8.85 1.01
N LEU A 812 55.45 9.11 -0.27
CA LEU A 812 54.46 8.30 -1.00
C LEU A 812 54.97 6.88 -1.08
N LYS A 813 54.33 5.95 -0.35
CA LYS A 813 54.82 4.59 -0.12
C LYS A 813 55.28 3.86 -1.38
N MET A 814 54.57 4.07 -2.47
CA MET A 814 54.92 3.52 -3.78
C MET A 814 56.27 4.05 -4.29
N LEU A 815 56.49 5.37 -4.24
CA LEU A 815 57.76 6.00 -4.73
C LEU A 815 58.90 5.73 -3.75
N SER A 816 58.66 5.83 -2.42
CA SER A 816 59.67 5.48 -1.43
C SER A 816 60.13 4.03 -1.55
N ALA A 817 59.20 3.08 -1.75
CA ALA A 817 59.58 1.70 -2.01
C ALA A 817 60.41 1.46 -3.28
N VAL A 818 60.14 2.22 -4.35
CA VAL A 818 60.99 2.22 -5.52
C VAL A 818 62.38 2.76 -5.17
N GLY A 819 62.48 3.89 -4.48
CA GLY A 819 63.69 4.50 -4.02
C GLY A 819 64.56 3.59 -3.15
N ASP A 820 63.96 2.94 -2.15
CA ASP A 820 64.62 1.98 -1.25
C ASP A 820 65.22 0.80 -2.03
N ASN A 821 64.45 0.25 -2.99
CA ASN A 821 64.91 -0.89 -3.79
C ASN A 821 66.03 -0.57 -4.81
N ILE A 822 66.19 0.70 -5.16
CA ILE A 822 67.26 1.15 -6.09
C ILE A 822 68.34 1.99 -5.42
N GLY A 823 68.25 2.18 -4.09
CA GLY A 823 69.25 2.96 -3.33
C GLY A 823 69.14 4.49 -3.56
N ALA A 824 68.00 5.00 -3.99
CA ALA A 824 67.79 6.42 -4.34
C ALA A 824 66.78 7.11 -3.41
N LYS A 825 67.17 7.54 -2.23
CA LYS A 825 66.33 8.24 -1.23
C LYS A 825 65.63 9.49 -1.75
N ALA A 826 66.11 10.08 -2.85
CA ALA A 826 65.44 11.21 -3.49
C ALA A 826 63.99 10.92 -3.98
N PHE A 827 63.59 9.63 -4.11
CA PHE A 827 62.24 9.22 -4.42
C PHE A 827 61.22 9.48 -3.27
N ASP A 828 61.70 9.75 -2.08
CA ASP A 828 60.88 10.15 -0.95
C ASP A 828 60.29 11.55 -1.13
N ASN A 829 60.99 12.42 -1.86
CA ASN A 829 60.59 13.80 -2.15
C ASN A 829 60.84 14.18 -3.62
N PRO A 830 60.06 13.59 -4.58
CA PRO A 830 60.20 13.87 -5.99
C PRO A 830 59.71 15.31 -6.34
N ASP A 831 60.35 15.95 -7.30
CA ASP A 831 59.86 17.19 -7.88
C ASP A 831 58.76 16.86 -8.93
N MET A 832 57.54 17.07 -8.55
CA MET A 832 56.37 16.81 -9.39
C MET A 832 55.70 18.12 -9.91
N LYS A 833 56.37 19.27 -9.82
CA LYS A 833 55.81 20.54 -10.29
C LYS A 833 55.67 20.53 -11.80
N GLY A 834 54.51 20.99 -12.31
CA GLY A 834 54.20 21.09 -13.71
C GLY A 834 54.06 19.73 -14.45
N VAL A 835 53.71 18.66 -13.71
CA VAL A 835 53.48 17.36 -14.29
C VAL A 835 52.01 17.18 -14.67
N ASP A 836 51.79 16.77 -15.91
CA ASP A 836 50.45 16.41 -16.39
C ASP A 836 50.28 14.89 -16.37
N ILE A 837 49.19 14.44 -15.77
CA ILE A 837 48.85 13.03 -15.64
C ILE A 837 47.49 12.81 -16.29
N GLU A 838 47.48 12.11 -17.41
CA GLU A 838 46.25 11.68 -18.09
C GLU A 838 45.82 10.32 -17.55
N THR A 839 44.53 10.21 -17.23
CA THR A 839 43.98 8.96 -16.67
C THR A 839 42.64 8.62 -17.31
N HIS A 840 42.39 7.30 -17.42
CA HIS A 840 41.10 6.76 -17.92
C HIS A 840 40.55 5.77 -16.89
N ILE A 841 39.26 5.88 -16.60
CA ILE A 841 38.59 5.04 -15.63
C ILE A 841 37.61 4.14 -16.37
N LYS A 842 37.72 2.85 -16.16
CA LYS A 842 36.81 1.85 -16.69
C LYS A 842 36.89 0.53 -15.91
N ASN A 843 35.73 -0.12 -15.69
CA ASN A 843 35.66 -1.43 -15.00
C ASN A 843 36.39 -1.44 -13.66
N ASN A 844 36.22 -0.40 -12.86
CA ASN A 844 36.84 -0.22 -11.54
C ASN A 844 38.39 -0.06 -11.57
N LEU A 845 38.94 0.24 -12.74
CA LEU A 845 40.38 0.45 -12.95
C LEU A 845 40.62 1.87 -13.42
N ILE A 846 41.72 2.49 -12.91
CA ILE A 846 42.30 3.74 -13.37
C ILE A 846 43.51 3.39 -14.18
N HIS A 847 43.45 3.62 -15.49
CA HIS A 847 44.59 3.54 -16.37
C HIS A 847 45.33 4.87 -16.33
N ILE A 848 46.60 4.84 -16.01
CA ILE A 848 47.48 6.00 -15.93
C ILE A 848 48.34 6.01 -17.18
N GLU A 849 48.14 7.05 -17.99
CA GLU A 849 48.96 7.25 -19.19
C GLU A 849 50.39 7.63 -18.82
N LYS A 850 51.30 7.44 -19.78
CA LYS A 850 52.72 7.64 -19.55
C LYS A 850 53.05 9.10 -19.23
N PHE A 851 53.62 9.37 -18.05
CA PHE A 851 54.13 10.68 -17.68
C PHE A 851 55.55 10.60 -17.07
N THR A 852 56.29 11.71 -17.11
CA THR A 852 57.67 11.80 -16.63
C THR A 852 57.83 12.95 -15.67
N PHE A 853 58.60 12.77 -14.59
CA PHE A 853 58.93 13.80 -13.60
C PHE A 853 60.40 13.74 -13.22
N LYS A 854 60.86 14.65 -12.37
CA LYS A 854 62.25 14.71 -11.90
C LYS A 854 62.39 14.17 -10.51
N VAL A 855 63.46 13.41 -10.27
CA VAL A 855 63.90 12.96 -8.95
C VAL A 855 65.41 13.18 -8.86
N SER A 856 65.81 14.33 -8.36
CA SER A 856 67.24 14.78 -8.43
C SER A 856 67.73 14.78 -9.87
N VAL A 857 68.72 13.98 -10.21
CA VAL A 857 69.29 13.81 -11.54
C VAL A 857 68.59 12.75 -12.41
N LEU A 858 67.74 11.98 -11.81
CA LEU A 858 66.94 10.90 -12.45
C LEU A 858 65.66 11.45 -13.11
N ARG A 859 65.17 10.77 -14.14
CA ARG A 859 63.93 11.08 -14.83
C ARG A 859 63.04 9.84 -14.90
N PRO A 860 62.36 9.50 -13.79
CA PRO A 860 61.41 8.42 -13.80
C PRO A 860 60.21 8.72 -14.72
N THR A 861 59.77 7.68 -15.40
CA THR A 861 58.56 7.66 -16.20
C THR A 861 57.61 6.63 -15.62
N ILE A 862 56.38 7.02 -15.34
CA ILE A 862 55.35 6.13 -14.78
C ILE A 862 54.25 5.93 -15.81
N SER A 863 53.70 4.70 -15.86
CA SER A 863 52.46 4.31 -16.51
C SER A 863 51.92 3.04 -15.90
N GLY A 864 50.65 2.74 -16.10
CA GLY A 864 50.09 1.49 -15.62
C GLY A 864 48.64 1.57 -15.17
N THR A 865 48.24 0.70 -14.28
CA THR A 865 46.87 0.60 -13.87
C THR A 865 46.78 0.56 -12.31
N ALA A 866 45.84 1.28 -11.75
CA ALA A 866 45.49 1.19 -10.36
C ALA A 866 43.99 0.85 -10.24
N SER A 867 43.62 0.00 -9.30
CA SER A 867 42.20 -0.19 -9.01
C SER A 867 41.69 0.88 -8.07
N LEU A 868 40.41 1.22 -8.17
CA LEU A 868 39.75 2.12 -7.21
C LEU A 868 39.80 1.57 -5.76
N ASN A 869 40.10 0.28 -5.57
CA ASN A 869 40.29 -0.38 -4.26
C ASN A 869 41.77 -0.37 -3.81
N GLY A 870 42.65 0.37 -4.50
CA GLY A 870 44.05 0.58 -4.11
C GLY A 870 45.05 -0.48 -4.55
N LEU A 871 44.68 -1.44 -5.42
CA LEU A 871 45.63 -2.37 -6.03
C LEU A 871 46.44 -1.66 -7.13
N LEU A 872 47.70 -2.00 -7.23
CA LEU A 872 48.66 -1.37 -8.17
C LEU A 872 49.22 -2.40 -9.19
N ASP A 873 49.33 -1.98 -10.42
CA ASP A 873 50.15 -2.58 -11.48
C ASP A 873 50.81 -1.44 -12.28
N ILE A 874 51.83 -0.88 -11.70
CA ILE A 874 52.49 0.32 -12.17
C ILE A 874 53.87 -0.01 -12.74
N GLN A 875 54.17 0.47 -13.92
CA GLN A 875 55.45 0.37 -14.55
C GLN A 875 56.22 1.70 -14.36
N VAL A 876 57.34 1.64 -13.75
CA VAL A 876 58.25 2.76 -13.54
C VAL A 876 59.52 2.51 -14.37
N ARG A 877 59.83 3.36 -15.29
CA ARG A 877 61.13 3.36 -15.94
C ARG A 877 62.02 4.43 -15.33
N VAL A 878 63.05 4.02 -14.62
CA VAL A 878 63.99 4.97 -13.98
C VAL A 878 65.06 5.37 -15.01
N GLY A 879 64.90 6.59 -15.56
CA GLY A 879 65.79 7.19 -16.54
C GLY A 879 67.05 7.76 -15.87
N LEU A 880 68.19 7.39 -16.40
CA LEU A 880 69.51 7.80 -15.93
C LEU A 880 70.00 9.04 -16.68
N PRO A 881 70.88 9.87 -16.06
CA PRO A 881 71.57 10.99 -16.73
C PRO A 881 72.51 10.52 -17.85
N PRO A 882 72.79 11.36 -18.85
CA PRO A 882 72.11 12.62 -19.15
C PRO A 882 70.77 12.42 -19.88
N GLY A 883 69.76 13.19 -19.50
CA GLY A 883 68.47 13.27 -20.24
C GLY A 883 67.51 12.14 -20.04
N GLY A 884 67.80 11.04 -19.31
CA GLY A 884 66.88 9.95 -19.09
C GLY A 884 66.71 8.95 -20.23
N TRP A 885 67.51 9.03 -21.27
CA TRP A 885 67.42 8.20 -22.50
C TRP A 885 67.75 6.74 -22.22
N ILE A 886 68.70 6.48 -21.35
CA ILE A 886 69.03 5.16 -20.83
C ILE A 886 68.30 4.99 -19.47
N GLY A 887 67.70 3.86 -19.22
CA GLY A 887 66.99 3.58 -17.95
C GLY A 887 66.61 2.13 -17.85
N PHE A 888 66.26 1.70 -16.62
CA PHE A 888 65.83 0.34 -16.34
C PHE A 888 64.40 0.29 -15.86
N PRO A 889 63.70 -0.78 -16.13
CA PRO A 889 62.30 -0.96 -15.72
C PRO A 889 62.21 -1.44 -14.25
N VAL A 890 61.23 -0.90 -13.57
CA VAL A 890 60.78 -1.30 -12.23
C VAL A 890 59.28 -1.53 -12.29
N VAL A 891 58.80 -2.60 -11.76
CA VAL A 891 57.40 -2.91 -11.66
C VAL A 891 56.95 -2.83 -10.21
N VAL A 892 55.85 -2.10 -10.00
CA VAL A 892 55.23 -1.94 -8.66
C VAL A 892 53.88 -2.63 -8.70
N THR A 893 53.72 -3.61 -7.82
CA THR A 893 52.46 -4.36 -7.61
C THR A 893 52.03 -4.30 -6.14
N GLY A 894 50.92 -4.97 -5.76
CA GLY A 894 50.45 -4.99 -4.40
C GLY A 894 49.40 -3.90 -4.15
N THR A 895 49.41 -3.33 -2.96
CA THR A 895 48.47 -2.25 -2.60
C THR A 895 49.20 -0.92 -2.42
N GLN A 896 48.49 0.19 -2.47
CA GLN A 896 49.07 1.51 -2.19
C GLN A 896 49.73 1.59 -0.79
N ASP A 897 49.21 0.87 0.19
CA ASP A 897 49.76 0.82 1.54
C ASP A 897 50.91 -0.22 1.72
N ASN A 898 50.98 -1.22 0.85
CA ASN A 898 52.02 -2.25 0.84
C ASN A 898 52.49 -2.57 -0.60
N PRO A 899 53.23 -1.66 -1.25
CA PRO A 899 53.74 -1.85 -2.61
C PRO A 899 54.82 -2.91 -2.65
N LYS A 900 54.80 -3.80 -3.65
CA LYS A 900 55.78 -4.83 -3.94
C LYS A 900 56.60 -4.44 -5.17
N ILE A 901 57.91 -4.32 -5.03
CA ILE A 901 58.80 -3.82 -6.07
C ILE A 901 59.57 -4.96 -6.75
N LYS A 902 59.66 -4.96 -8.07
CA LYS A 902 60.51 -5.82 -8.89
C LYS A 902 61.34 -4.95 -9.81
N VAL A 903 62.68 -4.90 -9.57
CA VAL A 903 63.61 -4.16 -10.36
C VAL A 903 64.10 -5.02 -11.56
N PHE A 904 64.36 -4.39 -12.73
CA PHE A 904 64.76 -5.04 -14.01
C PHE A 904 63.70 -5.98 -14.61
N SER A 905 62.43 -5.93 -14.15
CA SER A 905 61.35 -6.73 -14.71
C SER A 905 60.61 -5.92 -15.79
N LYS A 906 60.45 -6.52 -16.99
CA LYS A 906 59.61 -5.95 -18.06
C LYS A 906 58.16 -6.43 -18.04
N LYS A 907 57.87 -7.45 -17.25
CA LYS A 907 56.51 -8.02 -17.12
C LYS A 907 55.99 -7.75 -15.70
N GLY A 908 55.11 -6.76 -15.59
CA GLY A 908 54.06 -6.79 -14.61
C GLY A 908 53.24 -8.00 -14.94
N GLN A 909 53.15 -8.94 -14.04
CA GLN A 909 52.23 -10.04 -14.22
C GLN A 909 50.82 -9.46 -14.15
N GLY A 910 49.97 -9.74 -15.13
CA GLY A 910 48.56 -9.40 -15.15
C GLY A 910 47.72 -10.01 -14.02
N ILE A 911 48.27 -9.92 -12.79
CA ILE A 911 47.67 -10.45 -11.54
C ILE A 911 46.37 -9.65 -11.23
N ILE A 912 46.36 -8.36 -11.56
CA ILE A 912 45.16 -7.54 -11.36
C ILE A 912 44.09 -7.96 -12.38
N ASP A 913 44.45 -8.14 -13.66
CA ASP A 913 43.53 -8.63 -14.68
C ASP A 913 43.03 -10.06 -14.40
N ALA A 914 43.89 -10.93 -13.86
CA ALA A 914 43.48 -12.30 -13.50
C ALA A 914 42.59 -12.37 -12.26
N LEU A 915 42.84 -11.56 -11.23
CA LEU A 915 42.04 -11.53 -10.02
C LEU A 915 40.73 -10.75 -10.18
N TYR A 916 40.74 -9.65 -10.91
CA TYR A 916 39.54 -8.86 -11.19
C TYR A 916 38.68 -9.52 -12.27
N ASN A 917 39.26 -10.08 -13.34
CA ASN A 917 38.48 -10.84 -14.31
C ASN A 917 37.81 -12.07 -13.70
N LYS A 918 38.45 -12.77 -12.76
CA LYS A 918 37.79 -13.91 -12.07
C LYS A 918 36.66 -13.51 -11.13
N LYS A 919 36.80 -12.41 -10.40
CA LYS A 919 35.77 -11.93 -9.45
C LYS A 919 34.70 -11.09 -10.15
N SER A 920 35.05 -10.23 -11.07
CA SER A 920 34.10 -9.44 -11.85
C SER A 920 33.36 -10.29 -12.89
N HIS A 921 34.01 -11.27 -13.54
CA HIS A 921 33.31 -12.23 -14.38
C HIS A 921 32.33 -13.10 -13.60
N LYS A 922 32.57 -13.37 -12.33
CA LYS A 922 31.61 -14.09 -11.47
C LYS A 922 30.42 -13.19 -11.12
N LEU A 923 30.65 -11.96 -10.67
CA LEU A 923 29.59 -10.96 -10.37
C LEU A 923 28.82 -10.57 -11.64
N ILE A 924 29.51 -10.26 -12.75
CA ILE A 924 28.89 -9.96 -14.05
C ILE A 924 28.14 -11.18 -14.63
N ARG A 925 28.61 -12.41 -14.37
CA ARG A 925 27.86 -13.62 -14.71
C ARG A 925 26.62 -13.81 -13.84
N GLU A 926 26.70 -13.48 -12.55
CA GLU A 926 25.57 -13.55 -11.63
C GLU A 926 24.54 -12.45 -11.93
N GLU A 927 24.98 -11.21 -12.18
CA GLU A 927 24.13 -10.10 -12.64
C GLU A 927 23.52 -10.35 -14.01
N ARG A 928 24.30 -10.83 -14.99
CA ARG A 928 23.77 -11.22 -16.31
C ARG A 928 22.82 -12.42 -16.23
N ARG A 929 23.00 -13.34 -15.27
CA ARG A 929 22.04 -14.43 -15.03
C ARG A 929 20.76 -13.91 -14.38
N ALA A 930 20.86 -12.99 -13.43
CA ALA A 930 19.72 -12.32 -12.80
C ALA A 930 18.95 -11.48 -13.85
N ASP A 931 19.67 -10.66 -14.62
CA ASP A 931 19.09 -9.80 -15.66
C ASP A 931 18.47 -10.64 -16.82
N LYS A 932 19.12 -11.76 -17.19
CA LYS A 932 18.58 -12.69 -18.17
C LYS A 932 17.36 -13.47 -17.66
N LYS A 933 17.29 -13.73 -16.34
CA LYS A 933 16.12 -14.34 -15.69
C LYS A 933 14.96 -13.35 -15.66
N THR A 934 15.21 -12.10 -15.26
CA THR A 934 14.21 -11.02 -15.23
C THR A 934 13.69 -10.68 -16.64
N ARG A 935 14.57 -10.59 -17.64
CA ARG A 935 14.15 -10.38 -19.05
C ARG A 935 13.38 -11.57 -19.61
N LYS A 936 13.70 -12.80 -19.18
CA LYS A 936 12.97 -14.01 -19.60
C LYS A 936 11.59 -14.09 -18.96
N GLU A 937 11.46 -13.63 -17.71
CA GLU A 937 10.18 -13.50 -17.01
C GLU A 937 9.34 -12.39 -17.66
N GLN A 938 9.89 -11.20 -17.87
CA GLN A 938 9.22 -10.09 -18.56
C GLN A 938 8.79 -10.45 -20.01
N ARG A 939 9.59 -11.24 -20.70
CA ARG A 939 9.25 -11.72 -22.05
C ARG A 939 8.14 -12.76 -22.04
N LYS A 940 8.13 -13.67 -21.04
CA LYS A 940 7.02 -14.61 -20.83
C LYS A 940 5.73 -13.91 -20.47
N ASP A 941 5.80 -12.87 -19.62
CA ASP A 941 4.63 -12.08 -19.25
C ASP A 941 4.09 -11.28 -20.44
N LYS A 942 4.99 -10.73 -21.27
CA LYS A 942 4.61 -10.04 -22.52
C LYS A 942 4.01 -11.00 -23.54
N GLU A 943 4.63 -12.17 -23.77
CA GLU A 943 4.10 -13.22 -24.66
C GLU A 943 2.75 -13.76 -24.17
N ALA A 944 2.58 -13.89 -22.84
CA ALA A 944 1.30 -14.29 -22.24
C ALA A 944 0.21 -13.19 -22.38
N GLN A 945 0.58 -11.93 -22.28
CA GLN A 945 -0.33 -10.81 -22.55
C GLN A 945 -0.71 -10.70 -24.03
N GLU A 946 0.26 -10.86 -24.94
CA GLU A 946 0.01 -10.89 -26.39
C GLU A 946 -0.84 -12.10 -26.83
N GLN A 947 -0.65 -13.27 -26.19
CA GLN A 947 -1.48 -14.45 -26.45
C GLN A 947 -2.91 -14.27 -25.92
N LYS A 948 -3.06 -13.64 -24.75
CA LYS A 948 -4.39 -13.28 -24.22
C LYS A 948 -5.11 -12.28 -25.12
N ALA A 949 -4.39 -11.29 -25.64
CA ALA A 949 -4.95 -10.32 -26.59
C ALA A 949 -5.37 -10.99 -27.91
N LYS A 950 -4.54 -11.86 -28.48
CA LYS A 950 -4.88 -12.65 -29.69
C LYS A 950 -6.08 -13.58 -29.49
N ASN A 951 -6.15 -14.23 -28.33
CA ASN A 951 -7.29 -15.10 -28.02
C ASN A 951 -8.59 -14.31 -27.82
N ALA A 952 -8.51 -13.11 -27.23
CA ALA A 952 -9.64 -12.19 -27.11
C ALA A 952 -10.11 -11.68 -28.48
N GLU A 953 -9.17 -11.34 -29.38
CA GLU A 953 -9.44 -10.90 -30.74
C GLU A 953 -10.05 -12.02 -31.61
N GLN A 954 -9.58 -13.26 -31.45
CA GLN A 954 -10.17 -14.43 -32.10
C GLN A 954 -11.57 -14.75 -31.58
N GLN A 955 -11.83 -14.52 -30.29
CA GLN A 955 -13.16 -14.71 -29.71
C GLN A 955 -14.13 -13.64 -30.22
N ILE A 956 -13.69 -12.38 -30.27
CA ILE A 956 -14.48 -11.28 -30.85
C ILE A 956 -14.81 -11.53 -32.34
N ASN A 957 -13.83 -12.01 -33.11
CA ASN A 957 -14.04 -12.36 -34.51
C ASN A 957 -14.92 -13.60 -34.74
N LYS A 958 -14.95 -14.55 -33.78
CA LYS A 958 -15.92 -15.67 -33.79
C LYS A 958 -17.33 -15.22 -33.46
N ASP A 959 -17.48 -14.28 -32.54
CA ASP A 959 -18.79 -13.75 -32.13
C ASP A 959 -19.37 -12.79 -33.17
N LEU A 960 -18.51 -12.10 -33.93
CA LEU A 960 -18.92 -11.29 -35.09
C LEU A 960 -19.31 -12.11 -36.34
N LYS A 961 -18.84 -13.35 -36.46
CA LYS A 961 -19.22 -14.30 -37.53
C LYS A 961 -20.50 -15.10 -37.20
N LYS A 962 -21.02 -15.02 -35.98
CA LYS A 962 -22.28 -15.64 -35.54
C LYS A 962 -23.45 -14.66 -35.47
N LYS A 963 -23.25 -13.38 -35.78
CA LYS A 963 -24.24 -12.39 -36.08
C LYS A 963 -24.26 -12.09 -37.61
#